data_cc9d44f2e8917adcb4eed0da0ff2dfd0
#
_entry.id   cc9d44f2e8917adcb4eed0da0ff2dfd0
#
_cell.length_a   1.000
_cell.length_b   1.000
_cell.length_c   1.000
_cell.angle_alpha   90.00
_cell.angle_beta   90.00
_cell.angle_gamma   90.00
#
_symmetry.space_group_name_H-M   'P 1'
#
loop_
_entity.id
_entity.type
_entity.pdbx_description
1 polymer ?
#
loop_
_entity_poly.entity_id
_entity_poly.type
_entity_poly.pdbx_seq_one_letter_code
_entity_poly.pdbx_strand_id
1 'polypeptide(L)'
;MVRFFSCILFLLVGFISWTQNNSKIYGKVTDESGEVLTGASVIYRTDVSFGAIADFDGKFELIVPAGKCKLICRYTGMKTDTVTFNLLPQENREVNFSLFSYVKEFKEVDVKVGKFDKPIEEQTVSMIVIKPELIENKNTRSIETALDQTPGLNILDGEPQIRGGSGFTFGVGSKVAVIVDDMPMLSGDAGRPEWGFIPVENISQIEVVKGAASVLSGSSALSGSVNIRTAYPTSKPKTKINIYTGVYSKPNQADATWWNQYPGIFGANFLHSQMFGNLDVVIGGNINYDHGYIGPPITDSIVATVFPDTITNFSESDLVSKRARVNFNLRYRSKKIKGLNYGLNGNFMKMHTNMPLAWLNDSTGLYRAYPGAIFLQDQLIFNLDPFVHFFSGANGKHYLRGRLLRVDNNMSANQSNNATTYYGDYMFKKKYEEFNNLEFVGGLTSTYTNSFSNIYIGSGTPNNRIWNVSAYTQLETKLKNILTLSAGGRLEYFQLNDTITALKPIFRAGSSLKIYQETYLRASYGQGYRFPTITERFIRTGVGNFGVFPNPNLLPESSWNAEVGIKQGLKFGGLYGYIDVAGFWQEYQNTIEYMFGIWNELTSVESMGSSAGFMFLNTGDSRVVGIDASFTGFAEFKNDSKMMFLMGYNYIVPRTLTPDYVYAIDSNQRQFSYNSTSLDNSQGILKYRFLHNVKLDCEYTWKDKLSVGASAKYFSKIVNMDAIIKDFEEFTTDVEVLQDLQYMDFFNSHRFGNWIFDARVSFNLNDSHKLALIGSNILNRSYSLRPLKIEPPRTISIQYTYKLEGKSK
;
A
#
# COMPACT_ATOMS: atom_id res chain seq x y z
N MET A 1 29.12 -16.74 -75.84
CA MET A 1 29.24 -17.59 -74.63
C MET A 1 30.42 -17.19 -73.70
N VAL A 2 31.54 -16.62 -74.25
CA VAL A 2 32.71 -16.25 -73.46
C VAL A 2 32.46 -15.00 -72.52
N ARG A 3 31.59 -14.08 -72.88
CA ARG A 3 31.29 -12.89 -72.03
C ARG A 3 30.32 -13.15 -70.88
N PHE A 4 29.60 -14.27 -70.89
CA PHE A 4 28.69 -14.64 -69.78
C PHE A 4 29.42 -15.40 -68.69
N PHE A 5 30.53 -16.08 -69.01
CA PHE A 5 31.37 -16.77 -67.99
C PHE A 5 32.28 -15.83 -67.21
N SER A 6 32.71 -14.70 -67.80
CA SER A 6 33.49 -13.68 -67.09
C SER A 6 32.68 -12.94 -66.00
N CYS A 7 31.37 -12.70 -66.23
CA CYS A 7 30.54 -12.06 -65.21
C CYS A 7 30.18 -12.98 -64.04
N ILE A 8 30.10 -14.29 -64.26
CA ILE A 8 29.84 -15.28 -63.19
C ILE A 8 31.12 -15.50 -62.33
N LEU A 9 32.31 -15.42 -62.97
CA LEU A 9 33.57 -15.53 -62.24
C LEU A 9 33.89 -14.28 -61.40
N PHE A 10 33.44 -13.07 -61.85
CA PHE A 10 33.52 -11.85 -61.03
C PHE A 10 32.48 -11.80 -59.92
N LEU A 11 31.31 -12.44 -60.02
CA LEU A 11 30.36 -12.62 -58.95
C LEU A 11 30.77 -13.67 -57.92
N LEU A 12 31.61 -14.65 -58.30
CA LEU A 12 32.14 -15.67 -57.37
C LEU A 12 33.39 -15.22 -56.61
N VAL A 13 34.12 -14.21 -57.09
CA VAL A 13 35.29 -13.61 -56.38
C VAL A 13 34.85 -12.51 -55.41
N GLY A 14 33.57 -12.01 -55.46
CA GLY A 14 33.04 -11.02 -54.56
C GLY A 14 32.57 -11.56 -53.19
N PHE A 15 32.55 -12.88 -52.97
CA PHE A 15 32.40 -13.54 -51.67
C PHE A 15 33.75 -13.90 -51.01
N ILE A 16 34.71 -12.98 -51.05
CA ILE A 16 35.83 -13.06 -50.13
C ILE A 16 35.29 -12.68 -48.76
N SER A 17 35.08 -13.71 -48.01
CA SER A 17 34.92 -13.75 -46.55
C SER A 17 35.38 -12.48 -45.85
N TRP A 18 34.45 -11.66 -45.44
CA TRP A 18 34.61 -10.90 -44.20
C TRP A 18 34.68 -11.96 -43.08
N THR A 19 35.86 -12.51 -42.79
CA THR A 19 36.10 -13.14 -41.50
C THR A 19 35.80 -12.06 -40.48
N GLN A 20 34.63 -12.14 -39.86
CA GLN A 20 34.31 -11.28 -38.74
C GLN A 20 35.36 -11.59 -37.67
N ASN A 21 36.33 -10.67 -37.49
CA ASN A 21 37.29 -10.68 -36.38
C ASN A 21 36.59 -10.39 -35.08
N ASN A 22 35.51 -11.13 -34.79
CA ASN A 22 34.73 -10.98 -33.58
C ASN A 22 35.38 -11.73 -32.42
N SER A 23 35.39 -11.11 -31.27
CA SER A 23 35.92 -11.63 -30.03
C SER A 23 34.80 -11.62 -29.00
N LYS A 24 34.89 -12.48 -28.01
CA LYS A 24 33.90 -12.66 -26.99
C LYS A 24 34.36 -12.08 -25.66
N ILE A 25 33.56 -11.21 -25.07
CA ILE A 25 33.76 -10.69 -23.72
C ILE A 25 32.66 -11.26 -22.84
N TYR A 26 32.99 -11.78 -21.68
CA TYR A 26 32.02 -12.29 -20.70
C TYR A 26 32.49 -11.95 -19.29
N GLY A 27 31.61 -11.98 -18.32
CA GLY A 27 31.98 -11.71 -16.94
C GLY A 27 30.77 -11.59 -16.03
N LYS A 28 30.99 -11.05 -14.85
CA LYS A 28 30.00 -10.89 -13.81
C LYS A 28 29.97 -9.45 -13.33
N VAL A 29 28.78 -8.93 -13.02
CA VAL A 29 28.57 -7.63 -12.41
C VAL A 29 28.06 -7.83 -11.00
N THR A 30 28.77 -7.28 -10.01
CA THR A 30 28.42 -7.32 -8.59
C THR A 30 28.50 -5.90 -8.02
N ASP A 31 27.95 -5.72 -6.83
CA ASP A 31 28.23 -4.56 -6.00
C ASP A 31 29.52 -4.75 -5.18
N GLU A 32 29.83 -3.76 -4.33
CA GLU A 32 30.97 -3.75 -3.42
C GLU A 32 30.92 -4.83 -2.32
N SER A 33 29.72 -5.40 -2.05
CA SER A 33 29.49 -6.49 -1.09
C SER A 33 29.60 -7.88 -1.74
N GLY A 34 29.73 -7.93 -3.08
CA GLY A 34 29.72 -9.14 -3.89
C GLY A 34 28.33 -9.62 -4.28
N GLU A 35 27.27 -8.84 -3.98
CA GLU A 35 25.91 -9.12 -4.41
C GLU A 35 25.78 -8.89 -5.93
N VAL A 36 25.05 -9.78 -6.62
CA VAL A 36 24.90 -9.70 -8.07
C VAL A 36 23.95 -8.60 -8.50
N LEU A 37 24.36 -7.78 -9.44
CA LEU A 37 23.56 -6.68 -9.99
C LEU A 37 22.81 -7.13 -11.25
N THR A 38 21.69 -7.79 -11.02
CA THR A 38 20.80 -8.26 -12.09
C THR A 38 20.26 -7.11 -12.92
N GLY A 39 20.44 -7.14 -14.21
CA GLY A 39 19.97 -6.07 -15.10
C GLY A 39 20.96 -4.92 -15.30
N ALA A 40 22.18 -5.04 -14.75
CA ALA A 40 23.26 -4.11 -15.07
C ALA A 40 23.56 -4.09 -16.56
N SER A 41 23.75 -2.91 -17.15
CA SER A 41 24.06 -2.73 -18.59
C SER A 41 25.55 -2.64 -18.80
N VAL A 42 26.09 -3.52 -19.64
CA VAL A 42 27.50 -3.49 -20.08
C VAL A 42 27.52 -3.07 -21.54
N ILE A 43 28.08 -1.90 -21.85
CA ILE A 43 27.99 -1.24 -23.14
C ILE A 43 29.38 -1.11 -23.76
N TYR A 44 29.53 -1.50 -25.03
CA TYR A 44 30.68 -1.24 -25.84
C TYR A 44 30.59 0.15 -26.50
N ARG A 45 31.53 1.05 -26.24
CA ARG A 45 31.36 2.49 -26.52
C ARG A 45 31.53 2.90 -27.98
N THR A 46 32.13 2.10 -28.82
CA THR A 46 32.32 2.53 -30.24
C THR A 46 31.09 2.35 -31.08
N ASP A 47 30.14 1.52 -30.67
CA ASP A 47 28.84 1.34 -31.30
C ASP A 47 27.78 1.01 -30.23
N VAL A 48 26.75 1.84 -30.14
CA VAL A 48 25.70 1.70 -29.13
C VAL A 48 24.86 0.43 -29.34
N SER A 49 24.95 -0.20 -30.49
CA SER A 49 24.27 -1.46 -30.82
C SER A 49 24.84 -2.69 -30.10
N PHE A 50 26.08 -2.59 -29.56
CA PHE A 50 26.71 -3.68 -28.82
C PHE A 50 26.59 -3.46 -27.31
N GLY A 51 25.62 -4.07 -26.70
CA GLY A 51 25.44 -4.08 -25.26
C GLY A 51 24.89 -5.40 -24.75
N ALA A 52 25.20 -5.76 -23.51
CA ALA A 52 24.64 -6.88 -22.83
C ALA A 52 24.04 -6.42 -21.49
N ILE A 53 23.01 -7.12 -21.06
CA ILE A 53 22.44 -6.96 -19.73
C ILE A 53 22.88 -8.14 -18.89
N ALA A 54 23.33 -7.88 -17.66
CA ALA A 54 23.65 -8.90 -16.69
C ALA A 54 22.38 -9.71 -16.35
N ASP A 55 22.47 -11.01 -16.41
CA ASP A 55 21.40 -11.94 -16.05
C ASP A 55 21.19 -12.00 -14.53
N PHE A 56 20.33 -12.92 -14.06
CA PHE A 56 20.02 -13.07 -12.63
C PHE A 56 21.21 -13.55 -11.78
N ASP A 57 22.24 -14.10 -12.40
CA ASP A 57 23.51 -14.43 -11.74
C ASP A 57 24.53 -13.29 -11.85
N GLY A 58 24.11 -12.15 -12.40
CA GLY A 58 24.98 -11.01 -12.70
C GLY A 58 25.89 -11.23 -13.91
N LYS A 59 25.72 -12.33 -14.68
CA LYS A 59 26.60 -12.66 -15.81
C LYS A 59 26.17 -11.95 -17.08
N PHE A 60 27.14 -11.50 -17.85
CA PHE A 60 26.93 -10.92 -19.18
C PHE A 60 27.86 -11.56 -20.22
N GLU A 61 27.47 -11.44 -21.47
CA GLU A 61 28.25 -11.92 -22.62
C GLU A 61 28.02 -10.97 -23.80
N LEU A 62 29.10 -10.54 -24.42
CA LEU A 62 29.14 -9.65 -25.57
C LEU A 62 30.04 -10.24 -26.68
N ILE A 63 29.58 -10.16 -27.92
CA ILE A 63 30.41 -10.45 -29.11
C ILE A 63 30.66 -9.10 -29.76
N VAL A 64 31.94 -8.70 -29.84
CA VAL A 64 32.38 -7.39 -30.33
C VAL A 64 33.57 -7.53 -31.28
N PRO A 65 33.79 -6.57 -32.19
CA PRO A 65 34.98 -6.57 -33.04
C PRO A 65 36.27 -6.50 -32.21
N ALA A 66 37.31 -7.15 -32.70
CA ALA A 66 38.67 -7.02 -32.15
C ALA A 66 39.22 -5.60 -32.31
N GLY A 67 40.08 -5.17 -31.39
CA GLY A 67 40.69 -3.84 -31.40
C GLY A 67 40.58 -3.14 -30.04
N LYS A 68 40.73 -1.83 -30.05
CA LYS A 68 40.62 -1.03 -28.82
C LYS A 68 39.18 -1.04 -28.28
N CYS A 69 39.01 -1.74 -27.18
CA CYS A 69 37.71 -1.95 -26.50
C CYS A 69 37.59 -1.00 -25.30
N LYS A 70 36.47 -0.33 -25.19
CA LYS A 70 36.06 0.41 -23.99
C LYS A 70 34.67 -0.08 -23.57
N LEU A 71 34.62 -0.81 -22.44
CA LEU A 71 33.37 -1.24 -21.81
C LEU A 71 32.96 -0.26 -20.74
N ILE A 72 31.69 0.03 -20.71
CA ILE A 72 31.04 0.87 -19.68
C ILE A 72 29.96 0.03 -18.99
N CYS A 73 30.15 -0.24 -17.72
CA CYS A 73 29.14 -0.91 -16.90
C CYS A 73 28.34 0.12 -16.13
N ARG A 74 27.00 0.01 -16.22
CA ARG A 74 26.06 0.88 -15.54
C ARG A 74 24.97 0.07 -14.85
N TYR A 75 24.64 0.50 -13.65
CA TYR A 75 23.49 0.02 -12.92
C TYR A 75 22.87 1.21 -12.18
N THR A 76 21.53 1.21 -12.05
CA THR A 76 20.84 2.30 -11.37
C THR A 76 21.32 2.40 -9.91
N GLY A 77 21.69 3.60 -9.47
CA GLY A 77 22.22 3.81 -8.13
C GLY A 77 23.69 3.48 -7.91
N MET A 78 24.40 3.03 -8.96
CA MET A 78 25.80 2.67 -8.87
C MET A 78 26.67 3.58 -9.72
N LYS A 79 27.90 3.86 -9.24
CA LYS A 79 28.89 4.60 -9.99
C LYS A 79 29.25 3.82 -11.25
N THR A 80 29.10 4.46 -12.41
CA THR A 80 29.50 3.88 -13.69
C THR A 80 30.97 3.48 -13.65
N ASP A 81 31.28 2.23 -13.93
CA ASP A 81 32.63 1.75 -14.08
C ASP A 81 33.01 1.59 -15.55
N THR A 82 34.26 1.84 -15.87
CA THR A 82 34.76 1.83 -17.25
C THR A 82 36.11 1.15 -17.32
N VAL A 83 36.18 0.09 -18.13
CA VAL A 83 37.42 -0.63 -18.40
C VAL A 83 37.82 -0.47 -19.86
N THR A 84 39.08 -0.21 -20.11
CA THR A 84 39.61 -0.05 -21.47
C THR A 84 40.80 -1.01 -21.68
N PHE A 85 40.77 -1.78 -22.76
CA PHE A 85 41.80 -2.74 -23.11
C PHE A 85 41.82 -2.97 -24.63
N ASN A 86 42.85 -3.66 -25.12
CA ASN A 86 42.93 -4.10 -26.52
C ASN A 86 42.49 -5.57 -26.58
N LEU A 87 41.61 -5.91 -27.52
CA LEU A 87 41.06 -7.24 -27.73
C LEU A 87 41.64 -7.84 -29.01
N LEU A 88 42.24 -9.02 -28.88
CA LEU A 88 42.79 -9.73 -30.05
C LEU A 88 41.67 -10.45 -30.82
N PRO A 89 41.83 -10.70 -32.12
CA PRO A 89 40.87 -11.47 -32.91
C PRO A 89 40.60 -12.85 -32.28
N GLN A 90 39.32 -13.22 -32.16
CA GLN A 90 38.84 -14.49 -31.59
C GLN A 90 39.21 -14.69 -30.10
N GLU A 91 39.60 -13.64 -29.39
CA GLU A 91 39.89 -13.70 -27.94
C GLU A 91 38.59 -13.89 -27.17
N ASN A 92 38.65 -14.81 -26.17
CA ASN A 92 37.60 -14.93 -25.13
C ASN A 92 38.13 -14.29 -23.85
N ARG A 93 37.61 -13.12 -23.50
CA ARG A 93 38.11 -12.34 -22.36
C ARG A 93 37.11 -12.24 -21.26
N GLU A 94 37.51 -12.58 -20.04
CA GLU A 94 36.70 -12.36 -18.86
C GLU A 94 36.93 -10.96 -18.29
N VAL A 95 35.83 -10.22 -18.02
CA VAL A 95 35.85 -8.88 -17.43
C VAL A 95 34.75 -8.83 -16.36
N ASN A 96 35.15 -8.75 -15.10
CA ASN A 96 34.23 -8.63 -14.00
C ASN A 96 34.14 -7.16 -13.55
N PHE A 97 32.92 -6.69 -13.24
CA PHE A 97 32.69 -5.37 -12.70
C PHE A 97 32.20 -5.49 -11.25
N SER A 98 32.82 -4.69 -10.37
CA SER A 98 32.33 -4.45 -9.02
C SER A 98 31.95 -2.99 -8.92
N LEU A 99 30.65 -2.70 -9.00
CA LEU A 99 30.16 -1.34 -8.99
C LEU A 99 30.01 -0.85 -7.56
N PHE A 100 30.45 0.40 -7.33
CA PHE A 100 30.30 1.07 -6.05
C PHE A 100 29.04 1.93 -6.06
N SER A 101 28.31 1.99 -4.96
CA SER A 101 27.22 2.93 -4.80
C SER A 101 27.71 4.36 -5.00
N TYR A 102 26.92 5.19 -5.71
CA TYR A 102 27.27 6.59 -6.02
C TYR A 102 27.61 7.41 -4.77
N VAL A 103 27.07 7.01 -3.64
CA VAL A 103 27.28 7.65 -2.35
C VAL A 103 27.45 6.58 -1.28
N LYS A 104 28.64 6.49 -0.70
CA LYS A 104 28.89 5.72 0.52
C LYS A 104 28.00 6.19 1.70
N GLU A 105 27.29 7.28 1.52
CA GLU A 105 26.54 8.07 2.49
C GLU A 105 25.02 8.04 2.32
N PHE A 106 24.52 7.71 1.11
CA PHE A 106 23.10 7.41 0.85
C PHE A 106 23.04 6.03 0.18
N LYS A 107 22.43 5.04 0.83
CA LYS A 107 21.86 3.94 0.06
C LYS A 107 20.72 4.56 -0.75
N GLU A 108 20.99 4.84 -2.00
CA GLU A 108 20.00 5.31 -2.97
C GLU A 108 18.79 4.39 -2.88
N VAL A 109 17.62 4.97 -2.64
CA VAL A 109 16.39 4.21 -2.57
C VAL A 109 15.86 4.11 -3.98
N ASP A 110 16.15 3.02 -4.67
CA ASP A 110 15.53 2.73 -5.95
C ASP A 110 14.05 2.44 -5.73
N VAL A 111 13.22 3.21 -6.39
CA VAL A 111 11.76 3.06 -6.34
C VAL A 111 11.25 2.62 -7.70
N LYS A 112 10.27 1.69 -7.70
CA LYS A 112 9.67 1.13 -8.92
C LYS A 112 8.31 1.74 -9.25
N VAL A 113 7.96 2.83 -8.59
CA VAL A 113 6.78 3.61 -8.93
C VAL A 113 6.90 4.08 -10.37
N GLY A 114 5.87 3.87 -11.15
CA GLY A 114 5.95 4.12 -12.58
C GLY A 114 6.48 2.94 -13.38
N LYS A 115 6.71 1.77 -12.72
CA LYS A 115 7.27 0.54 -13.32
C LYS A 115 8.70 0.74 -13.89
N PHE A 116 9.36 1.85 -13.56
CA PHE A 116 10.77 2.13 -13.86
C PHE A 116 11.59 2.11 -12.58
N ASP A 117 12.79 1.54 -12.65
CA ASP A 117 13.73 1.53 -11.52
C ASP A 117 14.48 2.87 -11.52
N LYS A 118 14.25 3.71 -10.49
CA LYS A 118 14.81 5.07 -10.42
C LYS A 118 15.08 5.54 -9.01
N PRO A 119 16.05 6.46 -8.83
CA PRO A 119 16.21 7.21 -7.61
C PRO A 119 14.93 7.98 -7.24
N ILE A 120 14.65 8.05 -5.94
CA ILE A 120 13.44 8.72 -5.43
C ILE A 120 13.38 10.21 -5.77
N GLU A 121 14.53 10.88 -5.92
CA GLU A 121 14.63 12.29 -6.26
C GLU A 121 14.21 12.61 -7.71
N GLU A 122 14.34 11.63 -8.62
CA GLU A 122 13.96 11.78 -10.02
C GLU A 122 12.48 11.49 -10.29
N GLN A 123 11.74 11.07 -9.27
CA GLN A 123 10.33 10.76 -9.43
C GLN A 123 9.50 12.01 -9.74
N THR A 124 8.57 11.87 -10.66
CA THR A 124 7.70 12.97 -11.11
C THR A 124 6.46 13.17 -10.22
N VAL A 125 6.27 12.33 -9.18
CA VAL A 125 5.14 12.37 -8.24
C VAL A 125 5.63 12.35 -6.81
N SER A 126 4.80 12.85 -5.88
CA SER A 126 5.06 12.74 -4.43
C SER A 126 4.99 11.30 -3.99
N MET A 127 6.03 10.85 -3.29
CA MET A 127 6.04 9.50 -2.71
C MET A 127 6.90 9.41 -1.45
N ILE A 128 6.61 8.44 -0.62
CA ILE A 128 7.39 8.09 0.57
C ILE A 128 7.76 6.61 0.49
N VAL A 129 8.99 6.31 0.89
CA VAL A 129 9.50 4.94 0.96
C VAL A 129 9.74 4.56 2.41
N ILE A 130 9.16 3.44 2.82
CA ILE A 130 9.35 2.84 4.14
C ILE A 130 10.25 1.63 3.96
N LYS A 131 11.39 1.66 4.63
CA LYS A 131 12.37 0.56 4.63
C LYS A 131 12.05 -0.46 5.72
N PRO A 132 12.51 -1.72 5.59
CA PRO A 132 12.27 -2.79 6.57
C PRO A 132 12.73 -2.43 7.98
N GLU A 133 13.83 -1.70 8.13
CA GLU A 133 14.39 -1.31 9.42
C GLU A 133 13.39 -0.48 10.25
N LEU A 134 12.63 0.40 9.59
CA LEU A 134 11.60 1.21 10.25
C LEU A 134 10.44 0.33 10.75
N ILE A 135 10.07 -0.71 9.99
CA ILE A 135 9.03 -1.67 10.35
C ILE A 135 9.48 -2.54 11.52
N GLU A 136 10.72 -3.04 11.48
CA GLU A 136 11.27 -3.94 12.50
C GLU A 136 11.42 -3.29 13.88
N ASN A 137 11.74 -1.99 13.92
CA ASN A 137 12.03 -1.28 15.17
C ASN A 137 10.77 -0.89 15.96
N LYS A 138 9.58 -0.99 15.34
CA LYS A 138 8.31 -0.55 15.94
C LYS A 138 7.40 -1.67 16.46
N ASN A 139 7.88 -2.91 16.54
CA ASN A 139 7.05 -4.07 16.88
C ASN A 139 5.76 -4.13 16.03
N THR A 140 5.92 -3.92 14.74
CA THR A 140 4.80 -3.86 13.80
C THR A 140 4.12 -5.22 13.70
N ARG A 141 2.89 -5.32 14.20
CA ARG A 141 2.07 -6.53 14.18
C ARG A 141 1.34 -6.75 12.85
N SER A 142 1.10 -5.66 12.14
CA SER A 142 0.52 -5.63 10.79
C SER A 142 1.13 -4.49 9.98
N ILE A 143 1.02 -4.57 8.66
CA ILE A 143 1.45 -3.50 7.76
C ILE A 143 0.73 -2.18 8.03
N GLU A 144 -0.52 -2.24 8.44
CA GLU A 144 -1.36 -1.12 8.81
C GLU A 144 -0.68 -0.18 9.82
N THR A 145 -0.10 -0.74 10.90
CA THR A 145 0.59 0.06 11.93
C THR A 145 1.86 0.74 11.42
N ALA A 146 2.56 0.15 10.44
CA ALA A 146 3.70 0.78 9.79
C ALA A 146 3.26 1.93 8.88
N LEU A 147 2.20 1.71 8.12
CA LEU A 147 1.63 2.69 7.19
C LEU A 147 1.04 3.90 7.92
N ASP A 148 0.39 3.68 9.07
CA ASP A 148 -0.19 4.77 9.87
C ASP A 148 0.85 5.75 10.43
N GLN A 149 2.15 5.45 10.34
CA GLN A 149 3.25 6.37 10.64
C GLN A 149 3.71 7.20 9.44
N THR A 150 3.14 6.93 8.24
CA THR A 150 3.57 7.60 7.00
C THR A 150 2.92 8.97 6.88
N PRO A 151 3.69 10.06 6.67
CA PRO A 151 3.12 11.38 6.43
C PRO A 151 2.14 11.43 5.26
N GLY A 152 0.96 12.04 5.47
CA GLY A 152 -0.07 12.19 4.46
C GLY A 152 -0.89 10.93 4.14
N LEU A 153 -0.66 9.84 4.85
CA LEU A 153 -1.50 8.63 4.84
C LEU A 153 -2.07 8.40 6.24
N ASN A 154 -3.34 8.18 6.37
CA ASN A 154 -4.03 7.72 7.59
C ASN A 154 -4.68 6.37 7.32
N ILE A 155 -4.85 5.57 8.35
CA ILE A 155 -5.65 4.34 8.27
C ILE A 155 -6.86 4.51 9.18
N LEU A 156 -8.05 4.45 8.62
CA LEU A 156 -9.32 4.61 9.31
C LEU A 156 -10.15 3.34 9.14
N ASP A 157 -10.32 2.55 10.19
CA ASP A 157 -10.97 1.22 10.13
C ASP A 157 -10.43 0.30 9.02
N GLY A 158 -9.11 0.28 8.86
CA GLY A 158 -8.46 -0.49 7.81
C GLY A 158 -8.46 0.18 6.43
N GLU A 159 -9.19 1.28 6.22
CA GLU A 159 -9.21 2.04 4.98
C GLU A 159 -8.03 3.03 4.92
N PRO A 160 -7.14 2.93 3.92
CA PRO A 160 -6.08 3.89 3.72
C PRO A 160 -6.62 5.19 3.12
N GLN A 161 -6.34 6.30 3.77
CA GLN A 161 -6.72 7.65 3.34
C GLN A 161 -5.47 8.44 2.96
N ILE A 162 -5.30 8.74 1.68
CA ILE A 162 -4.25 9.63 1.20
C ILE A 162 -4.85 11.00 0.91
N ARG A 163 -4.30 12.05 1.52
CA ARG A 163 -4.71 13.45 1.31
C ARG A 163 -6.20 13.71 1.53
N GLY A 164 -6.86 12.93 2.39
CA GLY A 164 -8.28 13.10 2.67
C GLY A 164 -9.22 12.74 1.50
N GLY A 165 -8.77 11.97 0.52
CA GLY A 165 -9.56 11.58 -0.64
C GLY A 165 -10.75 10.66 -0.34
N SER A 166 -10.74 9.94 0.80
CA SER A 166 -11.85 9.13 1.29
C SER A 166 -12.32 9.57 2.67
N GLY A 167 -13.59 9.34 2.97
CA GLY A 167 -14.19 9.46 4.30
C GLY A 167 -14.23 8.13 5.02
N PHE A 168 -15.25 7.96 5.82
CA PHE A 168 -15.52 6.74 6.57
C PHE A 168 -16.37 5.77 5.72
N THR A 169 -15.94 4.52 5.54
CA THR A 169 -16.59 3.52 4.67
C THR A 169 -16.61 2.10 5.26
N PHE A 170 -16.27 1.91 6.53
CA PHE A 170 -16.03 0.59 7.14
C PHE A 170 -15.04 -0.29 6.36
N GLY A 171 -14.08 0.32 5.67
CA GLY A 171 -13.07 -0.36 4.86
C GLY A 171 -13.57 -0.91 3.51
N VAL A 172 -14.80 -0.57 3.08
CA VAL A 172 -15.36 -0.99 1.79
C VAL A 172 -15.10 0.08 0.74
N GLY A 173 -14.72 -0.35 -0.48
CA GLY A 173 -14.57 0.56 -1.63
C GLY A 173 -13.34 1.45 -1.55
N SER A 174 -12.16 0.90 -1.25
CA SER A 174 -10.93 1.68 -1.11
C SER A 174 -10.64 2.58 -2.31
N LYS A 175 -10.29 3.84 -2.03
CA LYS A 175 -9.85 4.85 -3.02
C LYS A 175 -8.32 4.87 -3.17
N VAL A 176 -7.63 4.00 -2.45
CA VAL A 176 -6.19 3.77 -2.52
C VAL A 176 -5.93 2.34 -2.95
N ALA A 177 -5.20 2.15 -4.04
CA ALA A 177 -4.80 0.82 -4.48
C ALA A 177 -3.74 0.23 -3.54
N VAL A 178 -3.93 -1.01 -3.12
CA VAL A 178 -2.92 -1.80 -2.41
C VAL A 178 -2.37 -2.86 -3.36
N ILE A 179 -1.07 -2.84 -3.58
CA ILE A 179 -0.39 -3.66 -4.58
C ILE A 179 0.74 -4.41 -3.89
N VAL A 180 0.79 -5.73 -4.06
CA VAL A 180 1.87 -6.58 -3.56
C VAL A 180 2.53 -7.29 -4.73
N ASP A 181 3.84 -7.08 -4.92
CA ASP A 181 4.64 -7.61 -6.02
C ASP A 181 4.03 -7.30 -7.41
N ASP A 182 3.63 -6.04 -7.62
CA ASP A 182 3.01 -5.47 -8.82
C ASP A 182 1.59 -6.00 -9.13
N MET A 183 0.94 -6.71 -8.22
CA MET A 183 -0.42 -7.26 -8.38
C MET A 183 -1.38 -6.73 -7.32
N PRO A 184 -2.65 -6.41 -7.66
CA PRO A 184 -3.64 -5.91 -6.70
C PRO A 184 -3.88 -6.87 -5.54
N MET A 185 -4.03 -6.32 -4.31
CA MET A 185 -4.26 -7.06 -3.06
C MET A 185 -5.44 -6.43 -2.29
N LEU A 186 -6.55 -6.26 -2.95
CA LEU A 186 -7.84 -5.88 -2.35
C LEU A 186 -8.81 -7.05 -2.49
N SER A 187 -9.74 -7.21 -1.54
CA SER A 187 -10.81 -8.21 -1.70
C SER A 187 -11.64 -7.87 -2.94
N GLY A 188 -11.98 -8.89 -3.74
CA GLY A 188 -12.55 -8.67 -5.06
C GLY A 188 -14.01 -8.19 -5.04
N ASP A 189 -14.73 -8.44 -3.96
CA ASP A 189 -16.14 -8.07 -3.78
C ASP A 189 -16.33 -6.73 -3.07
N ALA A 190 -15.51 -6.43 -2.07
CA ALA A 190 -15.62 -5.23 -1.25
C ALA A 190 -14.54 -4.17 -1.54
N GLY A 191 -13.47 -4.52 -2.27
CA GLY A 191 -12.33 -3.62 -2.49
C GLY A 191 -11.61 -3.26 -1.19
N ARG A 192 -11.60 -4.16 -0.21
CA ARG A 192 -11.06 -3.96 1.13
C ARG A 192 -9.60 -4.41 1.20
N PRO A 193 -8.69 -3.63 1.80
CA PRO A 193 -7.34 -4.08 2.12
C PRO A 193 -7.35 -5.14 3.23
N GLU A 194 -6.64 -6.24 3.03
CA GLU A 194 -6.50 -7.31 4.02
C GLU A 194 -5.11 -7.24 4.68
N TRP A 195 -4.92 -6.24 5.56
CA TRP A 195 -3.62 -5.91 6.15
C TRP A 195 -2.98 -7.06 6.93
N GLY A 196 -3.79 -7.84 7.66
CA GLY A 196 -3.33 -9.02 8.40
C GLY A 196 -2.77 -10.11 7.52
N PHE A 197 -3.20 -10.15 6.25
CA PHE A 197 -2.76 -11.13 5.27
C PHE A 197 -1.37 -10.82 4.67
N ILE A 198 -0.95 -9.56 4.64
CA ILE A 198 0.33 -9.16 4.05
C ILE A 198 1.50 -9.56 4.97
N PRO A 199 2.54 -10.28 4.49
CA PRO A 199 3.60 -10.83 5.32
C PRO A 199 4.63 -9.77 5.74
N VAL A 200 4.43 -9.15 6.91
CA VAL A 200 5.33 -8.09 7.47
C VAL A 200 6.77 -8.58 7.66
N GLU A 201 6.97 -9.89 7.91
CA GLU A 201 8.28 -10.51 8.10
C GLU A 201 9.09 -10.61 6.80
N ASN A 202 8.43 -10.56 5.63
CA ASN A 202 9.04 -10.75 4.31
C ASN A 202 8.93 -9.50 3.41
N ILE A 203 9.01 -8.31 3.97
CA ILE A 203 8.95 -7.07 3.19
C ILE A 203 10.36 -6.55 2.90
N SER A 204 10.61 -6.20 1.64
CA SER A 204 11.83 -5.51 1.22
C SER A 204 11.64 -4.00 1.17
N GLN A 205 10.44 -3.51 0.83
CA GLN A 205 10.16 -2.08 0.66
C GLN A 205 8.65 -1.84 0.59
N ILE A 206 8.21 -0.68 1.10
CA ILE A 206 6.87 -0.14 0.88
C ILE A 206 7.01 1.24 0.25
N GLU A 207 6.28 1.47 -0.84
CA GLU A 207 6.24 2.74 -1.56
C GLU A 207 4.82 3.30 -1.49
N VAL A 208 4.64 4.45 -0.87
CA VAL A 208 3.35 5.17 -0.81
C VAL A 208 3.36 6.29 -1.82
N VAL A 209 2.56 6.16 -2.87
CA VAL A 209 2.38 7.15 -3.93
C VAL A 209 1.18 8.01 -3.63
N LYS A 210 1.34 9.31 -3.67
CA LYS A 210 0.27 10.27 -3.38
C LYS A 210 -0.28 10.89 -4.67
N GLY A 211 -1.59 11.03 -4.75
CA GLY A 211 -2.29 11.52 -5.93
C GLY A 211 -2.72 10.43 -6.92
N ALA A 212 -3.53 10.78 -7.90
CA ALA A 212 -4.14 9.84 -8.83
C ALA A 212 -3.08 9.03 -9.62
N ALA A 213 -3.12 7.71 -9.49
CA ALA A 213 -2.14 6.77 -10.02
C ALA A 213 -2.76 5.62 -10.84
N SER A 214 -4.02 5.75 -11.29
CA SER A 214 -4.76 4.65 -11.92
C SER A 214 -4.14 4.16 -13.24
N VAL A 215 -3.37 4.96 -13.96
CA VAL A 215 -2.69 4.52 -15.20
C VAL A 215 -1.82 3.30 -14.95
N LEU A 216 -1.08 3.26 -13.84
CA LEU A 216 -0.14 2.18 -13.53
C LEU A 216 -0.71 1.14 -12.56
N SER A 217 -1.55 1.59 -11.63
CA SER A 217 -2.07 0.80 -10.52
C SER A 217 -3.47 0.24 -10.76
N GLY A 218 -4.16 0.70 -11.84
CA GLY A 218 -5.52 0.30 -12.17
C GLY A 218 -6.59 0.98 -11.32
N SER A 219 -7.77 0.38 -11.29
CA SER A 219 -8.90 0.80 -10.47
C SER A 219 -8.51 0.92 -8.99
N SER A 220 -9.22 1.74 -8.23
CA SER A 220 -8.99 2.08 -6.82
C SER A 220 -7.79 3.01 -6.53
N ALA A 221 -7.00 3.43 -7.51
CA ALA A 221 -5.93 4.40 -7.31
C ALA A 221 -6.40 5.86 -7.57
N LEU A 222 -7.55 6.24 -6.99
CA LEU A 222 -8.12 7.59 -7.11
C LEU A 222 -7.29 8.65 -6.37
N SER A 223 -6.88 8.34 -5.13
CA SER A 223 -6.10 9.25 -4.27
C SER A 223 -4.64 8.83 -4.12
N GLY A 224 -4.29 7.61 -4.54
CA GLY A 224 -2.92 7.12 -4.46
C GLY A 224 -2.81 5.61 -4.49
N SER A 225 -1.60 5.11 -4.22
CA SER A 225 -1.35 3.66 -4.08
C SER A 225 -0.31 3.36 -3.02
N VAL A 226 -0.44 2.17 -2.40
CA VAL A 226 0.54 1.55 -1.51
C VAL A 226 1.12 0.34 -2.22
N ASN A 227 2.40 0.40 -2.58
CA ASN A 227 3.09 -0.68 -3.29
C ASN A 227 4.04 -1.37 -2.33
N ILE A 228 3.83 -2.65 -2.10
CA ILE A 228 4.57 -3.49 -1.16
C ILE A 228 5.37 -4.51 -1.96
N ARG A 229 6.64 -4.67 -1.61
CA ARG A 229 7.52 -5.63 -2.26
C ARG A 229 7.99 -6.66 -1.26
N THR A 230 7.91 -7.93 -1.64
CA THR A 230 8.46 -9.03 -0.86
C THR A 230 9.95 -9.22 -1.19
N ALA A 231 10.69 -9.79 -0.23
CA ALA A 231 12.11 -10.05 -0.38
C ALA A 231 12.37 -11.42 -1.01
N TYR A 232 13.46 -11.50 -1.79
CA TYR A 232 14.07 -12.75 -2.25
C TYR A 232 15.43 -12.95 -1.54
N PRO A 233 15.98 -14.17 -1.53
CA PRO A 233 17.25 -14.44 -0.89
C PRO A 233 18.40 -13.62 -1.49
N THR A 234 19.31 -13.18 -0.62
CA THR A 234 20.62 -12.68 -0.99
C THR A 234 21.63 -13.83 -1.03
N SER A 235 22.90 -13.54 -1.30
CA SER A 235 23.97 -14.55 -1.32
C SER A 235 24.18 -15.24 0.03
N LYS A 236 23.74 -14.62 1.15
CA LYS A 236 23.84 -15.17 2.49
C LYS A 236 22.48 -15.71 2.95
N PRO A 237 22.44 -16.97 3.44
CA PRO A 237 21.23 -17.47 4.09
C PRO A 237 20.88 -16.61 5.30
N LYS A 238 19.59 -16.30 5.46
CA LYS A 238 19.09 -15.50 6.58
C LYS A 238 17.93 -16.20 7.26
N THR A 239 18.00 -16.32 8.58
CA THR A 239 16.89 -16.78 9.42
C THR A 239 16.60 -15.70 10.45
N LYS A 240 15.31 -15.38 10.61
CA LYS A 240 14.85 -14.40 11.60
C LYS A 240 13.67 -14.96 12.37
N ILE A 241 13.73 -14.85 13.69
CA ILE A 241 12.63 -15.17 14.60
C ILE A 241 12.38 -13.92 15.44
N ASN A 242 11.13 -13.54 15.56
CA ASN A 242 10.71 -12.43 16.40
C ASN A 242 9.56 -12.91 17.29
N ILE A 243 9.69 -12.78 18.60
CA ILE A 243 8.67 -13.13 19.59
C ILE A 243 8.34 -11.87 20.38
N TYR A 244 7.07 -11.60 20.56
CA TYR A 244 6.62 -10.44 21.33
C TYR A 244 5.47 -10.79 22.27
N THR A 245 5.42 -10.08 23.39
CA THR A 245 4.30 -10.10 24.32
C THR A 245 4.05 -8.70 24.85
N GLY A 246 2.80 -8.41 25.21
CA GLY A 246 2.43 -7.10 25.73
C GLY A 246 1.07 -7.12 26.41
N VAL A 247 0.72 -5.98 27.00
CA VAL A 247 -0.55 -5.79 27.71
C VAL A 247 -1.14 -4.42 27.40
N TYR A 248 -2.47 -4.32 27.45
CA TYR A 248 -3.20 -3.06 27.48
C TYR A 248 -3.27 -2.54 28.92
N SER A 249 -2.91 -1.29 29.12
CA SER A 249 -3.06 -0.62 30.43
C SER A 249 -4.54 -0.26 30.66
N LYS A 250 -4.89 -0.06 31.92
CA LYS A 250 -6.19 0.56 32.22
C LYS A 250 -6.28 1.95 31.58
N PRO A 251 -7.42 2.35 31.02
CA PRO A 251 -7.62 3.70 30.48
C PRO A 251 -7.53 4.75 31.59
N ASN A 252 -7.36 6.02 31.23
CA ASN A 252 -7.34 7.13 32.20
C ASN A 252 -8.70 7.29 32.90
N GLN A 253 -9.81 7.02 32.22
CA GLN A 253 -11.13 6.88 32.80
C GLN A 253 -11.24 5.52 33.50
N ALA A 254 -10.93 5.46 34.78
CA ALA A 254 -10.85 4.19 35.52
C ALA A 254 -12.17 3.42 35.47
N ASP A 255 -13.31 4.10 35.50
CA ASP A 255 -14.66 3.52 35.50
C ASP A 255 -15.04 2.88 34.16
N ALA A 256 -14.34 3.24 33.07
CA ALA A 256 -14.51 2.64 31.76
C ALA A 256 -13.77 1.30 31.63
N THR A 257 -13.05 0.87 32.67
CA THR A 257 -12.32 -0.41 32.66
C THR A 257 -13.29 -1.58 32.89
N TRP A 258 -13.44 -2.45 31.90
CA TRP A 258 -14.29 -3.63 32.02
C TRP A 258 -13.56 -4.91 32.47
N TRP A 259 -12.22 -4.92 32.38
CA TRP A 259 -11.39 -6.09 32.73
C TRP A 259 -10.78 -6.02 34.12
N ASN A 260 -10.65 -7.17 34.75
CA ASN A 260 -9.98 -7.31 36.05
C ASN A 260 -8.48 -7.62 35.88
N GLN A 261 -8.12 -8.42 34.85
CA GLN A 261 -6.74 -8.72 34.48
C GLN A 261 -6.39 -7.99 33.19
N TYR A 262 -5.15 -7.50 33.07
CA TYR A 262 -4.70 -6.79 31.88
C TYR A 262 -4.81 -7.65 30.63
N PRO A 263 -5.56 -7.21 29.60
CA PRO A 263 -5.66 -7.94 28.34
C PRO A 263 -4.30 -8.09 27.68
N GLY A 264 -3.97 -9.32 27.32
CA GLY A 264 -2.65 -9.68 26.82
C GLY A 264 -2.58 -9.70 25.29
N ILE A 265 -1.37 -9.46 24.80
CA ILE A 265 -0.99 -9.57 23.39
C ILE A 265 0.20 -10.52 23.33
N PHE A 266 0.16 -11.48 22.41
CA PHE A 266 1.26 -12.40 22.18
C PHE A 266 1.41 -12.72 20.70
N GLY A 267 2.65 -12.90 20.20
CA GLY A 267 2.84 -13.35 18.83
C GLY A 267 4.28 -13.71 18.51
N ALA A 268 4.43 -14.34 17.35
CA ALA A 268 5.73 -14.69 16.80
C ALA A 268 5.73 -14.58 15.28
N ASN A 269 6.87 -14.15 14.73
CA ASN A 269 7.17 -14.14 13.30
C ASN A 269 8.40 -15.02 13.04
N PHE A 270 8.38 -15.74 11.95
CA PHE A 270 9.50 -16.53 11.45
C PHE A 270 9.75 -16.20 9.99
N LEU A 271 11.02 -16.11 9.60
CA LEU A 271 11.45 -15.99 8.20
C LEU A 271 12.74 -16.78 8.00
N HIS A 272 12.76 -17.60 6.97
CA HIS A 272 13.98 -18.21 6.44
C HIS A 272 14.09 -17.92 4.95
N SER A 273 15.30 -17.52 4.51
CA SER A 273 15.58 -17.10 3.14
C SER A 273 16.94 -17.64 2.71
N GLN A 274 17.01 -18.46 1.66
CA GLN A 274 18.23 -19.11 1.19
C GLN A 274 18.19 -19.40 -0.32
N MET A 275 19.36 -19.29 -0.94
CA MET A 275 19.61 -19.74 -2.33
C MET A 275 20.15 -21.18 -2.33
N PHE A 276 19.51 -22.08 -3.03
CA PHE A 276 19.94 -23.46 -3.29
C PHE A 276 20.37 -23.59 -4.76
N GLY A 277 21.56 -23.08 -5.06
CA GLY A 277 22.03 -23.00 -6.44
C GLY A 277 21.15 -22.07 -7.28
N ASN A 278 20.36 -22.60 -8.20
CA ASN A 278 19.45 -21.83 -9.05
C ASN A 278 18.03 -21.63 -8.46
N LEU A 279 17.76 -22.25 -7.33
CA LEU A 279 16.48 -22.16 -6.66
C LEU A 279 16.59 -21.20 -5.46
N ASP A 280 15.82 -20.14 -5.49
CA ASP A 280 15.64 -19.23 -4.38
C ASP A 280 14.43 -19.64 -3.58
N VAL A 281 14.56 -19.69 -2.26
CA VAL A 281 13.51 -20.15 -1.33
C VAL A 281 13.38 -19.13 -0.21
N VAL A 282 12.17 -18.62 0.00
CA VAL A 282 11.77 -17.89 1.20
C VAL A 282 10.59 -18.60 1.81
N ILE A 283 10.63 -18.82 3.12
CA ILE A 283 9.51 -19.36 3.89
C ILE A 283 9.34 -18.45 5.11
N GLY A 284 8.12 -17.99 5.32
CA GLY A 284 7.76 -17.16 6.46
C GLY A 284 6.49 -17.61 7.15
N GLY A 285 6.26 -17.12 8.34
CA GLY A 285 5.05 -17.38 9.08
C GLY A 285 4.85 -16.41 10.24
N ASN A 286 3.60 -16.25 10.63
CA ASN A 286 3.18 -15.39 11.74
C ASN A 286 2.08 -16.07 12.53
N ILE A 287 2.19 -16.00 13.86
CA ILE A 287 1.08 -16.23 14.78
C ILE A 287 0.86 -14.97 15.61
N ASN A 288 -0.40 -14.64 15.87
CA ASN A 288 -0.77 -13.50 16.71
C ASN A 288 -2.01 -13.87 17.54
N TYR A 289 -1.98 -13.48 18.79
CA TYR A 289 -3.06 -13.60 19.75
C TYR A 289 -3.22 -12.25 20.45
N ASP A 290 -4.41 -11.70 20.43
CA ASP A 290 -4.73 -10.40 21.02
C ASP A 290 -6.07 -10.51 21.74
N HIS A 291 -6.07 -10.35 23.06
CA HIS A 291 -7.29 -10.34 23.87
C HIS A 291 -8.23 -9.19 23.49
N GLY A 292 -7.67 -8.12 22.85
CA GLY A 292 -8.42 -6.92 22.58
C GLY A 292 -8.63 -6.05 23.83
N TYR A 293 -9.12 -4.85 23.58
CA TYR A 293 -9.39 -3.85 24.61
C TYR A 293 -10.88 -3.44 24.65
N ILE A 294 -11.67 -3.92 23.69
CA ILE A 294 -13.13 -3.73 23.66
C ILE A 294 -13.79 -4.94 24.29
N GLY A 295 -14.60 -4.70 25.29
CA GLY A 295 -15.33 -5.74 26.01
C GLY A 295 -16.69 -6.06 25.41
N PRO A 296 -17.30 -7.17 25.90
CA PRO A 296 -18.62 -7.57 25.47
C PRO A 296 -19.67 -6.51 25.82
N PRO A 297 -20.77 -6.43 25.06
CA PRO A 297 -21.88 -5.58 25.38
C PRO A 297 -22.50 -5.94 26.75
N ILE A 298 -23.01 -4.95 27.43
CA ILE A 298 -23.89 -5.14 28.59
C ILE A 298 -25.31 -5.09 28.06
N THR A 299 -26.07 -6.14 28.29
CA THR A 299 -27.47 -6.22 27.91
C THR A 299 -28.34 -6.00 29.13
N ASP A 300 -29.02 -4.86 29.20
CA ASP A 300 -30.15 -4.71 30.12
C ASP A 300 -31.30 -5.58 29.65
N SER A 301 -32.13 -6.05 30.62
CA SER A 301 -33.28 -6.88 30.33
C SER A 301 -34.30 -6.18 29.39
N ILE A 302 -34.31 -4.86 29.36
CA ILE A 302 -35.18 -4.04 28.52
C ILE A 302 -34.73 -4.07 27.06
N VAL A 303 -33.43 -3.88 26.78
CA VAL A 303 -32.83 -3.98 25.43
C VAL A 303 -33.05 -5.40 24.89
N ALA A 304 -32.91 -6.44 25.75
CA ALA A 304 -33.14 -7.82 25.38
C ALA A 304 -34.59 -8.09 24.96
N THR A 305 -35.52 -7.37 25.50
CA THR A 305 -36.96 -7.55 25.22
C THR A 305 -37.34 -6.85 23.91
N VAL A 306 -36.79 -5.66 23.63
CA VAL A 306 -37.12 -4.85 22.46
C VAL A 306 -36.39 -5.28 21.19
N PHE A 307 -35.14 -5.78 21.33
CA PHE A 307 -34.29 -6.20 20.20
C PHE A 307 -33.77 -7.63 20.38
N PRO A 308 -34.63 -8.63 20.49
CA PRO A 308 -34.21 -10.03 20.82
C PRO A 308 -33.24 -10.61 19.76
N ASP A 309 -33.38 -10.24 18.50
CA ASP A 309 -32.54 -10.74 17.38
C ASP A 309 -31.17 -10.07 17.26
N THR A 310 -30.98 -8.93 17.96
CA THR A 310 -29.71 -8.16 17.89
C THR A 310 -28.77 -8.50 19.04
N ILE A 311 -29.23 -9.27 20.03
CA ILE A 311 -28.42 -9.62 21.19
C ILE A 311 -27.63 -10.87 20.90
N THR A 312 -26.36 -10.66 20.68
CA THR A 312 -25.35 -11.71 20.68
C THR A 312 -24.70 -11.71 22.07
N ASN A 313 -24.93 -12.79 22.84
CA ASN A 313 -24.27 -13.04 24.12
C ASN A 313 -22.82 -13.45 23.87
N PHE A 314 -21.97 -12.51 23.42
CA PHE A 314 -20.54 -12.79 23.28
C PHE A 314 -19.86 -12.72 24.64
N SER A 315 -19.06 -13.75 24.93
CA SER A 315 -18.16 -13.79 26.08
C SER A 315 -16.85 -13.08 25.74
N GLU A 316 -16.05 -12.76 26.76
CA GLU A 316 -14.70 -12.22 26.55
C GLU A 316 -13.83 -13.13 25.65
N SER A 317 -14.00 -14.45 25.76
CA SER A 317 -13.26 -15.42 24.95
C SER A 317 -13.61 -15.41 23.46
N ASP A 318 -14.81 -14.96 23.11
CA ASP A 318 -15.26 -14.82 21.72
C ASP A 318 -14.65 -13.56 21.05
N LEU A 319 -14.28 -12.55 21.86
CA LEU A 319 -13.74 -11.29 21.37
C LEU A 319 -12.21 -11.31 21.15
N VAL A 320 -11.57 -12.43 21.40
CA VAL A 320 -10.12 -12.59 21.21
C VAL A 320 -9.79 -12.68 19.73
N SER A 321 -8.83 -11.87 19.25
CA SER A 321 -8.32 -12.02 17.90
C SER A 321 -7.18 -13.04 17.83
N LYS A 322 -7.28 -14.00 16.91
CA LYS A 322 -6.29 -15.07 16.67
C LYS A 322 -5.96 -15.13 15.19
N ARG A 323 -4.68 -15.15 14.86
CA ARG A 323 -4.22 -15.26 13.46
C ARG A 323 -3.07 -16.24 13.36
N ALA A 324 -3.12 -17.08 12.33
CA ALA A 324 -2.01 -17.91 11.87
C ALA A 324 -1.84 -17.69 10.37
N ARG A 325 -0.60 -17.43 9.93
CA ARG A 325 -0.26 -17.20 8.52
C ARG A 325 1.04 -17.90 8.17
N VAL A 326 1.10 -18.44 6.95
CA VAL A 326 2.31 -19.03 6.35
C VAL A 326 2.46 -18.47 4.94
N ASN A 327 3.66 -18.08 4.57
CA ASN A 327 3.97 -17.60 3.22
C ASN A 327 5.24 -18.24 2.67
N PHE A 328 5.35 -18.27 1.34
CA PHE A 328 6.53 -18.72 0.64
C PHE A 328 6.75 -17.97 -0.67
N ASN A 329 8.02 -17.75 -1.04
CA ASN A 329 8.43 -17.28 -2.35
C ASN A 329 9.44 -18.25 -2.93
N LEU A 330 9.12 -18.82 -4.09
CA LEU A 330 9.96 -19.75 -4.83
C LEU A 330 10.30 -19.14 -6.19
N ARG A 331 11.59 -19.08 -6.52
CA ARG A 331 12.06 -18.61 -7.84
C ARG A 331 13.15 -19.50 -8.36
N TYR A 332 12.95 -20.03 -9.57
CA TYR A 332 13.97 -20.81 -10.26
C TYR A 332 14.57 -19.99 -11.42
N ARG A 333 15.89 -19.92 -11.45
CA ARG A 333 16.69 -19.26 -12.51
C ARG A 333 17.14 -20.31 -13.51
N SER A 334 16.67 -20.22 -14.76
CA SER A 334 16.92 -21.24 -15.77
C SER A 334 18.41 -21.33 -16.13
N LYS A 335 18.97 -22.52 -16.11
CA LYS A 335 20.31 -22.80 -16.63
C LYS A 335 20.34 -22.91 -18.14
N LYS A 336 19.23 -23.34 -18.76
CA LYS A 336 19.14 -23.61 -20.19
C LYS A 336 18.87 -22.35 -21.02
N ILE A 337 18.02 -21.47 -20.51
CA ILE A 337 17.60 -20.24 -21.20
C ILE A 337 18.11 -19.06 -20.36
N LYS A 338 19.11 -18.36 -20.89
CA LYS A 338 19.67 -17.16 -20.26
C LYS A 338 18.59 -16.09 -20.12
N GLY A 339 18.55 -15.43 -18.97
CA GLY A 339 17.60 -14.35 -18.71
C GLY A 339 16.17 -14.81 -18.38
N LEU A 340 15.90 -16.13 -18.25
CA LEU A 340 14.61 -16.67 -17.85
C LEU A 340 14.61 -17.03 -16.37
N ASN A 341 13.65 -16.48 -15.62
CA ASN A 341 13.26 -17.01 -14.31
C ASN A 341 11.75 -17.20 -14.23
N TYR A 342 11.33 -18.12 -13.39
CA TYR A 342 9.93 -18.36 -13.10
C TYR A 342 9.76 -18.87 -11.68
N GLY A 343 8.59 -18.70 -11.15
CA GLY A 343 8.35 -19.09 -9.77
C GLY A 343 6.90 -19.07 -9.37
N LEU A 344 6.71 -19.31 -8.10
CA LEU A 344 5.42 -19.34 -7.45
C LEU A 344 5.57 -18.71 -6.06
N ASN A 345 4.83 -17.64 -5.79
CA ASN A 345 4.66 -17.11 -4.45
C ASN A 345 3.31 -17.54 -3.91
N GLY A 346 3.20 -17.68 -2.61
CA GLY A 346 1.94 -18.06 -1.98
C GLY A 346 1.87 -17.59 -0.54
N ASN A 347 0.65 -17.37 -0.09
CA ASN A 347 0.36 -16.99 1.28
C ASN A 347 -0.98 -17.62 1.70
N PHE A 348 -1.07 -18.08 2.92
CA PHE A 348 -2.25 -18.67 3.52
C PHE A 348 -2.44 -18.14 4.92
N MET A 349 -3.65 -17.69 5.25
CA MET A 349 -4.01 -17.15 6.56
C MET A 349 -5.34 -17.70 7.04
N LYS A 350 -5.39 -18.10 8.30
CA LYS A 350 -6.62 -18.29 9.06
C LYS A 350 -6.64 -17.28 10.21
N MET A 351 -7.75 -16.57 10.38
CA MET A 351 -7.93 -15.56 11.40
C MET A 351 -9.32 -15.64 12.01
N HIS A 352 -9.39 -15.50 13.32
CA HIS A 352 -10.59 -15.16 14.06
C HIS A 352 -10.42 -13.77 14.63
N THR A 353 -11.41 -12.90 14.47
CA THR A 353 -11.36 -11.52 15.00
C THR A 353 -12.76 -11.02 15.32
N ASN A 354 -12.83 -9.91 16.03
CA ASN A 354 -14.06 -9.15 16.25
C ASN A 354 -13.97 -7.78 15.57
N MET A 355 -15.13 -7.21 15.25
CA MET A 355 -15.28 -5.90 14.63
C MET A 355 -16.27 -5.08 15.46
N PRO A 356 -15.82 -4.30 16.46
CA PRO A 356 -16.65 -3.38 17.20
C PRO A 356 -16.94 -2.13 16.36
N LEU A 357 -18.20 -1.79 16.16
CA LEU A 357 -18.62 -0.67 15.33
C LEU A 357 -19.01 0.56 16.14
N ALA A 358 -19.53 0.36 17.35
CA ALA A 358 -19.89 1.45 18.24
C ALA A 358 -19.61 1.07 19.70
N TRP A 359 -19.25 2.07 20.50
CA TRP A 359 -19.14 1.93 21.96
C TRP A 359 -20.51 2.01 22.64
N LEU A 360 -20.59 1.59 23.89
CA LEU A 360 -21.83 1.60 24.66
C LEU A 360 -22.24 3.03 25.09
N ASN A 361 -21.27 3.81 25.62
CA ASN A 361 -21.39 5.24 25.96
C ASN A 361 -19.98 5.84 26.12
N ASP A 362 -19.87 7.15 26.32
CA ASP A 362 -18.59 7.86 26.44
C ASP A 362 -17.95 7.78 27.84
N SER A 363 -18.58 7.12 28.80
CA SER A 363 -18.18 7.04 30.20
C SER A 363 -17.79 5.62 30.60
N THR A 364 -18.61 4.94 31.38
CA THR A 364 -18.34 3.57 31.87
C THR A 364 -18.34 2.50 30.76
N GLY A 365 -19.05 2.77 29.67
CA GLY A 365 -19.14 1.91 28.48
C GLY A 365 -18.19 2.26 27.32
N LEU A 366 -17.26 3.19 27.51
CA LEU A 366 -16.39 3.67 26.42
C LEU A 366 -15.55 2.55 25.78
N TYR A 367 -15.12 1.56 26.56
CA TYR A 367 -14.38 0.39 26.12
C TYR A 367 -15.23 -0.88 26.06
N ARG A 368 -16.55 -0.74 25.88
CA ARG A 368 -17.48 -1.84 25.64
C ARG A 368 -18.23 -1.63 24.34
N ALA A 369 -18.53 -2.72 23.65
CA ALA A 369 -19.32 -2.64 22.43
C ALA A 369 -20.80 -2.32 22.73
N TYR A 370 -21.43 -1.56 21.85
CA TYR A 370 -22.88 -1.37 21.86
C TYR A 370 -23.58 -2.70 21.47
N PRO A 371 -24.74 -3.07 22.12
CA PRO A 371 -25.50 -4.27 21.77
C PRO A 371 -25.82 -4.34 20.26
N GLY A 372 -25.49 -5.48 19.61
CA GLY A 372 -25.65 -5.67 18.17
C GLY A 372 -24.65 -4.95 17.26
N ALA A 373 -23.76 -4.09 17.81
CA ALA A 373 -22.75 -3.36 17.04
C ALA A 373 -21.36 -3.97 17.14
N ILE A 374 -21.28 -5.29 17.34
CA ILE A 374 -20.04 -6.07 17.29
C ILE A 374 -20.27 -7.36 16.52
N PHE A 375 -19.36 -7.68 15.60
CA PHE A 375 -19.40 -8.89 14.80
C PHE A 375 -18.18 -9.75 15.04
N LEU A 376 -18.38 -11.05 15.05
CA LEU A 376 -17.29 -12.03 14.99
C LEU A 376 -17.04 -12.42 13.53
N GLN A 377 -15.79 -12.58 13.17
CA GLN A 377 -15.36 -12.98 11.83
C GLN A 377 -14.33 -14.09 11.91
N ASP A 378 -14.65 -15.24 11.31
CA ASP A 378 -13.71 -16.29 10.95
C ASP A 378 -13.31 -16.13 9.49
N GLN A 379 -12.05 -15.86 9.24
CA GLN A 379 -11.54 -15.55 7.90
C GLN A 379 -10.53 -16.59 7.44
N LEU A 380 -10.69 -17.04 6.20
CA LEU A 380 -9.72 -17.84 5.48
C LEU A 380 -9.32 -17.09 4.21
N ILE A 381 -8.05 -16.75 4.09
CA ILE A 381 -7.51 -16.10 2.88
C ILE A 381 -6.31 -16.88 2.38
N PHE A 382 -6.23 -17.08 1.06
CA PHE A 382 -5.01 -17.54 0.43
C PHE A 382 -4.81 -16.92 -0.95
N ASN A 383 -3.56 -16.78 -1.35
CA ASN A 383 -3.19 -16.48 -2.73
C ASN A 383 -2.12 -17.45 -3.25
N LEU A 384 -2.13 -17.63 -4.57
CA LEU A 384 -1.07 -18.28 -5.34
C LEU A 384 -0.74 -17.39 -6.53
N ASP A 385 0.54 -17.02 -6.65
CA ASP A 385 1.04 -16.06 -7.61
C ASP A 385 2.12 -16.68 -8.51
N PRO A 386 1.77 -17.38 -9.60
CA PRO A 386 2.72 -17.83 -10.58
C PRO A 386 3.29 -16.66 -11.38
N PHE A 387 4.57 -16.71 -11.71
CA PHE A 387 5.19 -15.69 -12.55
C PHE A 387 6.28 -16.26 -13.47
N VAL A 388 6.49 -15.58 -14.59
CA VAL A 388 7.59 -15.81 -15.54
C VAL A 388 8.16 -14.45 -15.91
N HIS A 389 9.49 -14.29 -15.72
CA HIS A 389 10.22 -13.12 -16.15
C HIS A 389 11.27 -13.56 -17.17
N PHE A 390 11.34 -12.83 -18.28
CA PHE A 390 12.30 -13.11 -19.33
C PHE A 390 13.00 -11.83 -19.79
N PHE A 391 14.34 -11.84 -19.77
CA PHE A 391 15.16 -10.77 -20.31
C PHE A 391 15.61 -11.19 -21.70
N SER A 392 15.00 -10.59 -22.72
CA SER A 392 15.43 -10.77 -24.10
C SER A 392 16.67 -9.92 -24.39
N GLY A 393 17.50 -10.34 -25.36
CA GLY A 393 18.56 -9.48 -25.86
C GLY A 393 18.03 -8.07 -26.24
N ALA A 394 18.92 -7.10 -26.41
CA ALA A 394 18.58 -5.72 -26.75
C ALA A 394 17.64 -5.00 -25.75
N ASN A 395 17.89 -5.17 -24.44
CA ASN A 395 17.23 -4.44 -23.34
C ASN A 395 15.73 -4.69 -23.17
N GLY A 396 15.18 -5.75 -23.77
CA GLY A 396 13.76 -6.12 -23.59
C GLY A 396 13.55 -6.93 -22.31
N LYS A 397 12.55 -6.56 -21.51
CA LYS A 397 12.14 -7.29 -20.30
C LYS A 397 10.67 -7.64 -20.40
N HIS A 398 10.35 -8.93 -20.25
CA HIS A 398 8.98 -9.47 -20.29
C HIS A 398 8.62 -10.00 -18.92
N TYR A 399 7.45 -9.63 -18.44
CA TYR A 399 6.88 -10.09 -17.18
C TYR A 399 5.50 -10.64 -17.42
N LEU A 400 5.29 -11.90 -17.12
CA LEU A 400 3.98 -12.54 -17.07
C LEU A 400 3.71 -12.92 -15.62
N ARG A 401 2.59 -12.44 -15.06
CA ARG A 401 2.21 -12.68 -13.67
C ARG A 401 0.76 -13.09 -13.59
N GLY A 402 0.47 -13.95 -12.63
CA GLY A 402 -0.89 -14.34 -12.31
C GLY A 402 -1.11 -14.32 -10.81
N ARG A 403 -2.35 -14.13 -10.39
CA ARG A 403 -2.79 -14.27 -8.98
C ARG A 403 -4.13 -14.98 -8.92
N LEU A 404 -4.19 -16.01 -8.12
CA LEU A 404 -5.43 -16.54 -7.56
C LEU A 404 -5.53 -16.04 -6.14
N LEU A 405 -6.54 -15.24 -5.83
CA LEU A 405 -6.83 -14.75 -4.46
C LEU A 405 -8.21 -15.24 -4.04
N ARG A 406 -8.29 -15.96 -2.92
CA ARG A 406 -9.54 -16.39 -2.30
C ARG A 406 -9.67 -15.74 -0.93
N VAL A 407 -10.83 -15.12 -0.69
CA VAL A 407 -11.22 -14.55 0.60
C VAL A 407 -12.54 -15.19 1.00
N ASP A 408 -12.55 -15.89 2.11
CA ASP A 408 -13.75 -16.47 2.73
C ASP A 408 -13.93 -15.84 4.11
N ASN A 409 -15.03 -15.14 4.29
CA ASN A 409 -15.43 -14.53 5.55
C ASN A 409 -16.69 -15.24 6.07
N ASN A 410 -16.55 -15.97 7.17
CA ASN A 410 -17.67 -16.48 7.93
C ASN A 410 -17.95 -15.50 9.09
N MET A 411 -19.06 -14.80 9.02
CA MET A 411 -19.39 -13.72 9.95
C MET A 411 -20.66 -14.05 10.74
N SER A 412 -20.66 -13.60 12.00
CA SER A 412 -21.89 -13.62 12.81
C SER A 412 -23.01 -12.81 12.15
N ALA A 413 -24.24 -12.92 12.66
CA ALA A 413 -25.40 -12.22 12.14
C ALA A 413 -25.69 -12.47 10.64
N ASN A 414 -25.34 -13.67 10.12
CA ASN A 414 -25.58 -14.09 8.72
C ASN A 414 -24.96 -13.14 7.67
N GLN A 415 -23.84 -12.48 7.99
CA GLN A 415 -23.13 -11.54 7.10
C GLN A 415 -22.00 -12.16 6.31
N SER A 416 -21.96 -13.49 6.22
CA SER A 416 -20.88 -14.22 5.53
C SER A 416 -20.81 -13.89 4.04
N ASN A 417 -19.58 -13.73 3.54
CA ASN A 417 -19.31 -13.52 2.12
C ASN A 417 -18.02 -14.23 1.69
N ASN A 418 -17.94 -14.55 0.41
CA ASN A 418 -16.72 -15.06 -0.16
C ASN A 418 -16.46 -14.48 -1.55
N ALA A 419 -15.20 -14.37 -1.91
CA ALA A 419 -14.78 -13.90 -3.22
C ALA A 419 -13.55 -14.67 -3.72
N THR A 420 -13.57 -15.04 -5.00
CA THR A 420 -12.41 -15.58 -5.70
C THR A 420 -12.05 -14.65 -6.84
N THR A 421 -10.81 -14.17 -6.84
CA THR A 421 -10.27 -13.28 -7.86
C THR A 421 -9.15 -13.95 -8.63
N TYR A 422 -9.24 -13.94 -9.95
CA TYR A 422 -8.21 -14.34 -10.89
C TYR A 422 -7.64 -13.08 -11.54
N TYR A 423 -6.36 -12.89 -11.43
CA TYR A 423 -5.64 -11.77 -12.04
C TYR A 423 -4.57 -12.29 -12.99
N GLY A 424 -4.42 -11.66 -14.14
CA GLY A 424 -3.35 -11.89 -15.09
C GLY A 424 -2.78 -10.56 -15.59
N ASP A 425 -1.46 -10.46 -15.70
CA ASP A 425 -0.72 -9.29 -16.20
C ASP A 425 0.40 -9.73 -17.11
N TYR A 426 0.45 -9.17 -18.29
CA TYR A 426 1.61 -9.19 -19.15
C TYR A 426 2.17 -7.79 -19.31
N MET A 427 3.44 -7.60 -18.97
CA MET A 427 4.14 -6.32 -19.11
C MET A 427 5.42 -6.49 -19.94
N PHE A 428 5.58 -5.63 -20.91
CA PHE A 428 6.82 -5.46 -21.66
C PHE A 428 7.48 -4.13 -21.32
N LYS A 429 8.79 -4.17 -21.04
CA LYS A 429 9.61 -2.99 -20.74
C LYS A 429 10.84 -2.98 -21.64
N LYS A 430 11.13 -1.83 -22.26
CA LYS A 430 12.31 -1.66 -23.10
C LYS A 430 12.88 -0.25 -22.96
N LYS A 431 14.21 -0.16 -22.94
CA LYS A 431 14.94 1.11 -22.99
C LYS A 431 15.58 1.28 -24.38
N TYR A 432 15.33 2.42 -24.99
CA TYR A 432 15.84 2.83 -26.29
C TYR A 432 16.91 3.89 -26.07
N GLU A 433 18.19 3.51 -26.08
CA GLU A 433 19.31 4.40 -25.83
C GLU A 433 19.48 5.44 -26.95
N GLU A 434 19.16 5.07 -28.18
CA GLU A 434 19.21 5.94 -29.37
C GLU A 434 18.25 7.15 -29.32
N PHE A 435 17.14 7.02 -28.58
CA PHE A 435 16.12 8.07 -28.42
C PHE A 435 16.21 8.75 -27.04
N ASN A 436 17.37 9.33 -26.71
CA ASN A 436 17.59 10.00 -25.42
C ASN A 436 17.26 9.12 -24.19
N ASN A 437 17.62 7.84 -24.25
CA ASN A 437 17.31 6.85 -23.22
C ASN A 437 15.79 6.74 -22.94
N LEU A 438 14.97 6.81 -24.00
CA LEU A 438 13.53 6.63 -23.87
C LEU A 438 13.21 5.26 -23.30
N GLU A 439 12.52 5.23 -22.18
CA GLU A 439 12.01 4.01 -21.57
C GLU A 439 10.52 3.83 -21.92
N PHE A 440 10.20 2.65 -22.43
CA PHE A 440 8.84 2.24 -22.77
C PHE A 440 8.39 1.13 -21.84
N VAL A 441 7.19 1.25 -21.33
CA VAL A 441 6.44 0.18 -20.66
C VAL A 441 5.07 0.06 -21.32
N GLY A 442 4.66 -1.15 -21.67
CA GLY A 442 3.33 -1.44 -22.17
C GLY A 442 2.85 -2.77 -21.61
N GLY A 443 1.55 -2.90 -21.38
CA GLY A 443 1.02 -4.13 -20.83
C GLY A 443 -0.49 -4.27 -20.96
N LEU A 444 -0.93 -5.50 -20.65
CA LEU A 444 -2.32 -5.93 -20.63
C LEU A 444 -2.62 -6.54 -19.28
N THR A 445 -3.75 -6.19 -18.67
CA THR A 445 -4.22 -6.82 -17.43
C THR A 445 -5.65 -7.34 -17.58
N SER A 446 -5.96 -8.43 -16.89
CA SER A 446 -7.31 -8.94 -16.77
C SER A 446 -7.55 -9.36 -15.32
N THR A 447 -8.68 -8.95 -14.76
CA THR A 447 -9.14 -9.35 -13.42
C THR A 447 -10.56 -9.90 -13.54
N TYR A 448 -10.77 -11.11 -13.07
CA TYR A 448 -12.09 -11.70 -12.96
C TYR A 448 -12.36 -12.07 -11.52
N THR A 449 -13.44 -11.53 -10.95
CA THR A 449 -13.90 -11.84 -9.60
C THR A 449 -15.28 -12.48 -9.65
N ASN A 450 -15.41 -13.58 -8.92
CA ASN A 450 -16.68 -14.21 -8.60
C ASN A 450 -16.90 -14.16 -7.10
N SER A 451 -18.06 -13.65 -6.68
CA SER A 451 -18.42 -13.49 -5.27
C SER A 451 -19.79 -14.07 -4.97
N PHE A 452 -19.93 -14.64 -3.77
CA PHE A 452 -21.17 -15.16 -3.24
C PHE A 452 -21.45 -14.59 -1.85
N SER A 453 -22.64 -14.06 -1.66
CA SER A 453 -23.16 -13.73 -0.34
C SER A 453 -24.69 -13.57 -0.36
N ASN A 454 -25.35 -14.02 0.68
CA ASN A 454 -26.79 -13.83 0.88
C ASN A 454 -27.17 -12.38 1.19
N ILE A 455 -26.21 -11.54 1.57
CA ILE A 455 -26.45 -10.10 1.81
C ILE A 455 -26.48 -9.25 0.53
N TYR A 456 -26.20 -9.83 -0.65
CA TYR A 456 -26.23 -9.10 -1.93
C TYR A 456 -27.63 -9.05 -2.55
N ILE A 457 -28.64 -8.72 -1.75
CA ILE A 457 -30.05 -8.67 -2.15
C ILE A 457 -30.26 -7.64 -3.28
N GLY A 458 -29.51 -6.55 -3.30
CA GLY A 458 -29.65 -5.49 -4.30
C GLY A 458 -29.38 -5.91 -5.74
N SER A 459 -28.71 -7.05 -5.97
CA SER A 459 -28.49 -7.62 -7.30
C SER A 459 -29.57 -8.60 -7.76
N GLY A 460 -30.48 -9.01 -6.86
CA GLY A 460 -31.47 -10.07 -7.10
C GLY A 460 -30.87 -11.48 -7.11
N THR A 461 -29.56 -11.64 -6.85
CA THR A 461 -28.87 -12.93 -6.80
C THR A 461 -27.74 -12.91 -5.78
N PRO A 462 -27.50 -14.00 -5.03
CA PRO A 462 -26.34 -14.09 -4.14
C PRO A 462 -24.99 -14.18 -4.88
N ASN A 463 -25.00 -14.58 -6.17
CA ASN A 463 -23.80 -14.70 -7.00
C ASN A 463 -23.62 -13.47 -7.87
N ASN A 464 -22.45 -12.84 -7.72
CA ASN A 464 -22.10 -11.64 -8.49
C ASN A 464 -20.69 -11.77 -9.07
N ARG A 465 -20.47 -11.22 -10.25
CA ARG A 465 -19.19 -11.30 -10.95
C ARG A 465 -18.79 -9.96 -11.55
N ILE A 466 -17.50 -9.65 -11.45
CA ILE A 466 -16.89 -8.49 -12.12
C ILE A 466 -15.77 -8.99 -13.03
N TRP A 467 -15.74 -8.49 -14.23
CA TRP A 467 -14.62 -8.64 -15.15
C TRP A 467 -14.06 -7.27 -15.51
N ASN A 468 -12.76 -7.10 -15.31
CA ASN A 468 -12.01 -5.90 -15.66
C ASN A 468 -10.88 -6.28 -16.60
N VAL A 469 -10.77 -5.60 -17.74
CA VAL A 469 -9.69 -5.77 -18.72
C VAL A 469 -9.11 -4.42 -19.04
N SER A 470 -7.80 -4.32 -19.16
CA SER A 470 -7.16 -3.06 -19.54
C SER A 470 -5.88 -3.22 -20.33
N ALA A 471 -5.61 -2.22 -21.14
CA ALA A 471 -4.33 -2.00 -21.80
C ALA A 471 -3.73 -0.68 -21.33
N TYR A 472 -2.43 -0.68 -21.05
CA TYR A 472 -1.73 0.52 -20.58
C TYR A 472 -0.37 0.69 -21.26
N THR A 473 0.06 1.94 -21.33
CA THR A 473 1.39 2.29 -21.80
C THR A 473 1.96 3.47 -21.02
N GLN A 474 3.27 3.51 -20.88
CA GLN A 474 4.00 4.63 -20.32
C GLN A 474 5.31 4.83 -21.05
N LEU A 475 5.62 6.07 -21.33
CA LEU A 475 6.86 6.55 -21.90
C LEU A 475 7.56 7.44 -20.88
N GLU A 476 8.87 7.33 -20.84
CA GLU A 476 9.69 8.22 -20.04
C GLU A 476 11.05 8.47 -20.69
N THR A 477 11.51 9.72 -20.59
CA THR A 477 12.83 10.12 -21.09
C THR A 477 13.50 11.11 -20.16
N LYS A 478 14.84 11.09 -20.14
CA LYS A 478 15.64 12.04 -19.36
C LYS A 478 16.51 12.88 -20.31
N LEU A 479 16.13 14.12 -20.49
CA LEU A 479 16.78 15.07 -21.39
C LEU A 479 17.98 15.73 -20.69
N LYS A 480 19.15 15.72 -21.33
CA LYS A 480 20.39 16.36 -20.84
C LYS A 480 20.75 16.02 -19.39
N ASN A 481 20.28 14.89 -18.85
CA ASN A 481 20.42 14.46 -17.45
C ASN A 481 19.84 15.42 -16.38
N ILE A 482 19.03 16.40 -16.78
CA ILE A 482 18.43 17.39 -15.89
C ILE A 482 16.90 17.39 -15.90
N LEU A 483 16.27 17.03 -17.01
CA LEU A 483 14.81 17.05 -17.16
C LEU A 483 14.29 15.64 -17.45
N THR A 484 13.56 15.09 -16.50
CA THR A 484 12.80 13.84 -16.67
C THR A 484 11.38 14.19 -17.10
N LEU A 485 10.90 13.58 -18.18
CA LEU A 485 9.53 13.71 -18.66
C LEU A 485 8.88 12.33 -18.69
N SER A 486 7.66 12.22 -18.22
CA SER A 486 6.86 10.99 -18.26
C SER A 486 5.46 11.26 -18.78
N ALA A 487 4.94 10.35 -19.59
CA ALA A 487 3.55 10.37 -20.06
C ALA A 487 3.02 8.94 -20.15
N GLY A 488 1.75 8.74 -19.86
CA GLY A 488 1.14 7.41 -19.93
C GLY A 488 -0.37 7.48 -20.12
N GLY A 489 -0.91 6.38 -20.61
CA GLY A 489 -2.34 6.19 -20.80
C GLY A 489 -2.76 4.76 -20.49
N ARG A 490 -4.01 4.59 -20.09
CA ARG A 490 -4.67 3.32 -19.82
C ARG A 490 -6.09 3.37 -20.36
N LEU A 491 -6.49 2.31 -21.02
CA LEU A 491 -7.89 2.08 -21.39
C LEU A 491 -8.40 0.93 -20.54
N GLU A 492 -9.48 1.15 -19.80
CA GLU A 492 -10.00 0.21 -18.84
C GLU A 492 -11.47 -0.10 -19.11
N TYR A 493 -11.78 -1.39 -19.25
CA TYR A 493 -13.13 -1.92 -19.46
C TYR A 493 -13.58 -2.70 -18.26
N PHE A 494 -14.79 -2.42 -17.77
CA PHE A 494 -15.47 -3.11 -16.68
C PHE A 494 -16.78 -3.72 -17.13
N GLN A 495 -17.08 -4.89 -16.61
CA GLN A 495 -18.37 -5.55 -16.76
C GLN A 495 -18.78 -6.17 -15.42
N LEU A 496 -19.97 -5.82 -14.94
CA LEU A 496 -20.60 -6.38 -13.73
C LEU A 496 -21.88 -7.12 -14.12
N ASN A 497 -21.97 -8.39 -13.72
CA ASN A 497 -23.13 -9.27 -13.96
C ASN A 497 -23.62 -9.29 -15.42
N ASP A 498 -22.72 -9.17 -16.40
CA ASP A 498 -22.96 -9.16 -17.86
C ASP A 498 -23.81 -7.98 -18.37
N THR A 499 -24.37 -7.17 -17.50
CA THR A 499 -25.34 -6.12 -17.88
C THR A 499 -24.79 -4.69 -17.71
N ILE A 500 -23.97 -4.45 -16.71
CA ILE A 500 -23.45 -3.12 -16.39
C ILE A 500 -22.01 -3.04 -16.90
N THR A 501 -21.77 -2.16 -17.87
CA THR A 501 -20.44 -1.99 -18.49
C THR A 501 -19.95 -0.55 -18.38
N ALA A 502 -18.65 -0.38 -18.34
CA ALA A 502 -18.00 0.92 -18.42
C ALA A 502 -16.66 0.83 -19.18
N LEU A 503 -16.38 1.81 -20.01
CA LEU A 503 -15.11 1.97 -20.71
C LEU A 503 -14.54 3.35 -20.38
N LYS A 504 -13.32 3.39 -19.85
CA LYS A 504 -12.71 4.65 -19.39
C LYS A 504 -11.26 4.78 -19.86
N PRO A 505 -10.93 5.80 -20.67
CA PRO A 505 -9.56 6.22 -20.90
C PRO A 505 -9.06 7.05 -19.71
N ILE A 506 -7.80 6.85 -19.33
CA ILE A 506 -7.13 7.48 -18.18
C ILE A 506 -5.74 7.90 -18.62
N PHE A 507 -5.33 9.13 -18.27
CA PHE A 507 -4.06 9.71 -18.69
C PHE A 507 -3.26 10.22 -17.48
N ARG A 508 -1.93 10.27 -17.66
CA ARG A 508 -1.02 10.93 -16.73
C ARG A 508 0.14 11.55 -17.47
N ALA A 509 0.67 12.63 -16.89
CA ALA A 509 1.91 13.25 -17.35
C ALA A 509 2.68 13.77 -16.13
N GLY A 510 3.99 13.87 -16.25
CA GLY A 510 4.81 14.39 -15.16
C GLY A 510 6.17 14.84 -15.65
N SER A 511 6.77 15.76 -14.92
CA SER A 511 8.11 16.26 -15.13
C SER A 511 8.86 16.40 -13.81
N SER A 512 10.18 16.18 -13.86
CA SER A 512 11.11 16.48 -12.77
C SER A 512 12.33 17.18 -13.35
N LEU A 513 12.57 18.41 -12.91
CA LEU A 513 13.66 19.27 -13.38
C LEU A 513 14.67 19.45 -12.26
N LYS A 514 15.90 18.99 -12.47
CA LYS A 514 17.04 19.29 -11.60
C LYS A 514 17.49 20.73 -11.84
N ILE A 515 17.11 21.65 -10.93
CA ILE A 515 17.39 23.11 -11.08
C ILE A 515 18.73 23.51 -10.47
N TYR A 516 19.19 22.77 -9.46
CA TYR A 516 20.50 23.00 -8.84
C TYR A 516 20.96 21.67 -8.23
N GLN A 517 22.21 21.45 -7.93
CA GLN A 517 22.83 20.23 -7.40
C GLN A 517 21.85 19.09 -7.03
N GLU A 518 21.26 19.15 -5.82
CA GLU A 518 20.28 18.18 -5.31
C GLU A 518 18.90 18.81 -5.11
N THR A 519 18.56 19.82 -5.94
CA THR A 519 17.25 20.50 -5.92
C THR A 519 16.47 20.12 -7.17
N TYR A 520 15.30 19.53 -6.98
CA TYR A 520 14.40 19.08 -8.03
C TYR A 520 13.05 19.77 -7.94
N LEU A 521 12.62 20.43 -9.01
CA LEU A 521 11.28 20.94 -9.20
C LEU A 521 10.47 19.90 -9.98
N ARG A 522 9.31 19.51 -9.48
CA ARG A 522 8.44 18.56 -10.16
C ARG A 522 7.06 19.13 -10.39
N ALA A 523 6.43 18.68 -11.47
CA ALA A 523 5.02 18.92 -11.74
C ALA A 523 4.41 17.63 -12.29
N SER A 524 3.19 17.33 -11.88
CA SER A 524 2.47 16.15 -12.35
C SER A 524 0.99 16.41 -12.50
N TYR A 525 0.40 15.70 -13.45
CA TYR A 525 -1.03 15.57 -13.67
C TYR A 525 -1.38 14.10 -13.81
N GLY A 526 -2.43 13.66 -13.18
CA GLY A 526 -2.90 12.28 -13.28
C GLY A 526 -4.40 12.16 -13.09
N GLN A 527 -4.98 11.17 -13.76
CA GLN A 527 -6.39 10.83 -13.64
C GLN A 527 -6.55 9.52 -12.88
N GLY A 528 -7.65 9.41 -12.14
CA GLY A 528 -8.07 8.22 -11.43
C GLY A 528 -9.48 7.81 -11.82
N TYR A 529 -9.76 6.52 -11.69
CA TYR A 529 -11.07 5.96 -11.96
C TYR A 529 -11.31 4.76 -11.05
N ARG A 530 -12.54 4.63 -10.54
CA ARG A 530 -12.96 3.50 -9.74
C ARG A 530 -14.39 3.09 -10.11
N PHE A 531 -14.56 1.82 -10.43
CA PHE A 531 -15.88 1.22 -10.56
C PHE A 531 -16.36 0.80 -9.17
N PRO A 532 -17.65 1.03 -8.81
CA PRO A 532 -18.19 0.60 -7.52
C PRO A 532 -18.09 -0.91 -7.35
N THR A 533 -17.79 -1.35 -6.16
CA THR A 533 -17.66 -2.77 -5.80
C THR A 533 -19.03 -3.46 -5.74
N ILE A 534 -19.02 -4.80 -5.72
CA ILE A 534 -20.24 -5.61 -5.53
C ILE A 534 -20.91 -5.24 -4.21
N THR A 535 -20.12 -5.13 -3.15
CA THR A 535 -20.61 -4.79 -1.80
C THR A 535 -21.23 -3.40 -1.76
N GLU A 536 -20.58 -2.37 -2.30
CA GLU A 536 -21.13 -1.00 -2.32
C GLU A 536 -22.49 -0.90 -2.99
N ARG A 537 -22.69 -1.70 -4.07
CA ARG A 537 -23.95 -1.66 -4.82
C ARG A 537 -25.07 -2.48 -4.21
N PHE A 538 -24.74 -3.66 -3.67
CA PHE A 538 -25.76 -4.70 -3.48
C PHE A 538 -25.98 -5.13 -2.04
N ILE A 539 -25.15 -4.65 -1.09
CA ILE A 539 -25.24 -5.06 0.31
C ILE A 539 -26.57 -4.67 0.94
N ARG A 540 -27.22 -5.63 1.60
CA ARG A 540 -28.30 -5.42 2.55
C ARG A 540 -28.00 -6.20 3.81
N THR A 541 -27.76 -5.49 4.89
CA THR A 541 -27.41 -6.10 6.20
C THR A 541 -27.81 -5.16 7.32
N GLY A 542 -27.49 -5.49 8.57
CA GLY A 542 -27.74 -4.69 9.75
C GLY A 542 -26.44 -4.46 10.55
N VAL A 543 -26.39 -3.33 11.22
CA VAL A 543 -25.33 -2.91 12.14
C VAL A 543 -26.01 -2.39 13.41
N GLY A 544 -26.00 -3.18 14.47
CA GLY A 544 -26.82 -2.88 15.63
C GLY A 544 -28.31 -2.81 15.24
N ASN A 545 -28.91 -1.72 15.61
CA ASN A 545 -30.32 -1.46 15.28
C ASN A 545 -30.50 -0.73 13.93
N PHE A 546 -29.46 -0.58 13.15
CA PHE A 546 -29.49 0.15 11.88
C PHE A 546 -29.30 -0.78 10.70
N GLY A 547 -29.90 -0.42 9.56
CA GLY A 547 -29.74 -1.11 8.30
C GLY A 547 -28.50 -0.65 7.52
N VAL A 548 -28.06 -1.50 6.60
CA VAL A 548 -27.23 -1.10 5.46
C VAL A 548 -28.04 -1.39 4.20
N PHE A 549 -28.24 -0.37 3.37
CA PHE A 549 -29.19 -0.41 2.26
C PHE A 549 -28.47 -0.48 0.92
N PRO A 550 -28.93 -1.30 -0.05
CA PRO A 550 -28.33 -1.42 -1.37
C PRO A 550 -28.60 -0.18 -2.23
N ASN A 551 -27.64 0.16 -3.09
CA ASN A 551 -27.81 1.15 -4.15
C ASN A 551 -27.31 0.57 -5.50
N PRO A 552 -28.14 -0.20 -6.21
CA PRO A 552 -27.77 -0.79 -7.51
C PRO A 552 -27.41 0.26 -8.59
N ASN A 553 -27.88 1.50 -8.44
CA ASN A 553 -27.68 2.60 -9.38
C ASN A 553 -26.41 3.41 -9.14
N LEU A 554 -25.57 2.99 -8.21
CA LEU A 554 -24.34 3.70 -7.86
C LEU A 554 -23.44 3.89 -9.09
N LEU A 555 -23.03 5.13 -9.35
CA LEU A 555 -22.21 5.50 -10.51
C LEU A 555 -20.72 5.35 -10.19
N PRO A 556 -19.87 5.08 -11.20
CA PRO A 556 -18.42 5.10 -11.03
C PRO A 556 -17.90 6.47 -10.61
N GLU A 557 -16.83 6.48 -9.82
CA GLU A 557 -16.09 7.69 -9.48
C GLU A 557 -14.95 7.93 -10.45
N SER A 558 -14.64 9.18 -10.71
CA SER A 558 -13.41 9.60 -11.38
C SER A 558 -12.75 10.74 -10.64
N SER A 559 -11.44 10.87 -10.81
CA SER A 559 -10.68 11.96 -10.21
C SER A 559 -9.60 12.46 -11.17
N TRP A 560 -9.15 13.68 -10.92
CA TRP A 560 -7.88 14.15 -11.45
C TRP A 560 -7.08 14.85 -10.35
N ASN A 561 -5.78 14.82 -10.47
CA ASN A 561 -4.85 15.45 -9.54
C ASN A 561 -3.81 16.24 -10.32
N ALA A 562 -3.56 17.47 -9.91
CA ALA A 562 -2.42 18.29 -10.32
C ALA A 562 -1.56 18.61 -9.10
N GLU A 563 -0.25 18.53 -9.26
CA GLU A 563 0.70 18.75 -8.19
C GLU A 563 1.92 19.50 -8.70
N VAL A 564 2.41 20.44 -7.89
CA VAL A 564 3.72 21.08 -8.07
C VAL A 564 4.48 20.94 -6.76
N GLY A 565 5.73 20.51 -6.82
CA GLY A 565 6.54 20.28 -5.63
C GLY A 565 8.02 20.53 -5.85
N ILE A 566 8.70 20.76 -4.75
CA ILE A 566 10.15 20.89 -4.69
C ILE A 566 10.73 19.85 -3.75
N LYS A 567 11.75 19.14 -4.21
CA LYS A 567 12.53 18.21 -3.40
C LYS A 567 13.96 18.74 -3.28
N GLN A 568 14.44 18.91 -2.05
CA GLN A 568 15.77 19.39 -1.73
C GLN A 568 16.55 18.33 -0.97
N GLY A 569 17.62 17.83 -1.58
CA GLY A 569 18.62 17.03 -0.87
C GLY A 569 19.43 17.88 0.09
N LEU A 570 19.71 17.36 1.27
CA LEU A 570 20.44 18.04 2.34
C LEU A 570 21.66 17.19 2.73
N LYS A 571 22.82 17.87 2.85
CA LYS A 571 24.03 17.32 3.43
C LYS A 571 24.67 18.36 4.33
N PHE A 572 24.67 18.13 5.63
CA PHE A 572 25.25 19.06 6.61
C PHE A 572 25.79 18.29 7.83
N GLY A 573 27.09 18.38 8.10
CA GLY A 573 27.70 17.90 9.34
C GLY A 573 27.47 16.42 9.67
N GLY A 574 27.32 15.51 8.68
CA GLY A 574 26.97 14.11 8.88
C GLY A 574 25.47 13.82 8.82
N LEU A 575 24.62 14.84 8.71
CA LEU A 575 23.20 14.72 8.41
C LEU A 575 22.99 14.66 6.89
N TYR A 576 22.27 13.64 6.47
CA TYR A 576 21.86 13.41 5.09
C TYR A 576 20.35 13.25 5.05
N GLY A 577 19.70 13.79 4.04
CA GLY A 577 18.25 13.66 3.91
C GLY A 577 17.70 14.47 2.78
N TYR A 578 16.40 14.47 2.68
CA TYR A 578 15.68 15.35 1.77
C TYR A 578 14.44 15.94 2.42
N ILE A 579 14.16 17.18 2.07
CA ILE A 579 12.89 17.85 2.29
C ILE A 579 12.10 17.75 1.01
N ASP A 580 10.83 17.39 1.12
CA ASP A 580 9.89 17.32 0.01
C ASP A 580 8.65 18.14 0.38
N VAL A 581 8.36 19.19 -0.39
CA VAL A 581 7.18 20.04 -0.20
C VAL A 581 6.40 20.09 -1.51
N ALA A 582 5.11 19.81 -1.45
CA ALA A 582 4.23 19.80 -2.61
C ALA A 582 2.90 20.47 -2.30
N GLY A 583 2.46 21.36 -3.19
CA GLY A 583 1.08 21.81 -3.27
C GLY A 583 0.31 20.94 -4.25
N PHE A 584 -0.91 20.57 -3.92
CA PHE A 584 -1.73 19.71 -4.76
C PHE A 584 -3.18 20.19 -4.84
N TRP A 585 -3.82 19.80 -5.93
CA TRP A 585 -5.22 20.03 -6.23
C TRP A 585 -5.82 18.76 -6.77
N GLN A 586 -6.82 18.21 -6.10
CA GLN A 586 -7.54 17.01 -6.50
C GLN A 586 -9.03 17.32 -6.63
N GLU A 587 -9.66 16.86 -7.72
CA GLU A 587 -11.10 16.90 -7.89
C GLU A 587 -11.65 15.49 -8.16
N TYR A 588 -12.82 15.25 -7.61
CA TYR A 588 -13.54 14.00 -7.72
C TYR A 588 -14.91 14.29 -8.30
N GLN A 589 -15.33 13.46 -9.26
CA GLN A 589 -16.66 13.46 -9.83
C GLN A 589 -17.43 12.25 -9.36
N ASN A 590 -18.72 12.44 -9.07
CA ASN A 590 -19.59 11.40 -8.53
C ASN A 590 -19.02 10.76 -7.25
N THR A 591 -18.51 11.56 -6.34
CA THR A 591 -17.89 11.09 -5.08
C THR A 591 -18.81 10.11 -4.38
N ILE A 592 -18.34 8.89 -4.12
CA ILE A 592 -19.07 7.89 -3.35
C ILE A 592 -18.73 8.07 -1.88
N GLU A 593 -19.78 8.24 -1.06
CA GLU A 593 -19.67 8.30 0.39
C GLU A 593 -20.66 7.35 1.06
N TYR A 594 -20.30 6.90 2.27
CA TYR A 594 -21.13 6.03 3.09
C TYR A 594 -21.91 6.91 4.07
N MET A 595 -23.19 7.13 3.76
CA MET A 595 -24.02 8.12 4.41
C MET A 595 -25.05 7.46 5.29
N PHE A 596 -25.28 8.03 6.47
CA PHE A 596 -26.37 7.65 7.35
C PHE A 596 -27.64 8.47 7.01
N GLY A 597 -28.80 7.81 7.02
CA GLY A 597 -30.09 8.46 6.74
C GLY A 597 -31.28 7.61 7.16
N ILE A 598 -32.49 8.17 7.01
CA ILE A 598 -33.76 7.46 7.15
C ILE A 598 -34.31 7.24 5.75
N TRP A 599 -34.25 6.00 5.25
CA TRP A 599 -34.52 5.65 3.85
C TRP A 599 -35.95 5.16 3.62
N ASN A 600 -36.62 4.62 4.69
CA ASN A 600 -37.98 4.19 4.67
C ASN A 600 -38.76 4.86 5.84
N GLU A 601 -40.04 4.74 5.86
CA GLU A 601 -40.88 5.28 6.95
C GLU A 601 -40.47 4.63 8.29
N LEU A 602 -40.19 5.46 9.29
CA LEU A 602 -39.87 5.02 10.65
C LEU A 602 -41.19 5.03 11.45
N THR A 603 -41.81 3.85 11.59
CA THR A 603 -43.13 3.70 12.22
C THR A 603 -43.04 3.33 13.71
N SER A 604 -41.91 2.74 14.13
CA SER A 604 -41.63 2.35 15.52
C SER A 604 -40.14 2.17 15.73
N VAL A 605 -39.75 2.00 16.99
CA VAL A 605 -38.30 1.69 17.33
C VAL A 605 -37.88 0.37 16.74
N GLU A 606 -38.76 -0.63 16.68
CA GLU A 606 -38.45 -1.94 16.06
C GLU A 606 -38.23 -1.85 14.55
N SER A 607 -38.86 -0.87 13.88
CA SER A 607 -38.68 -0.63 12.43
C SER A 607 -37.37 0.05 12.08
N MET A 608 -36.52 0.44 13.05
CA MET A 608 -35.32 1.22 12.85
C MET A 608 -34.35 0.52 11.90
N GLY A 609 -34.08 -0.78 12.07
CA GLY A 609 -33.19 -1.57 11.19
C GLY A 609 -33.68 -1.71 9.73
N SER A 610 -34.99 -1.54 9.48
CA SER A 610 -35.60 -1.53 8.15
C SER A 610 -35.74 -0.15 7.54
N SER A 611 -35.60 0.92 8.33
CA SER A 611 -35.90 2.29 7.91
C SER A 611 -34.66 3.22 7.96
N ALA A 612 -33.89 3.17 9.04
CA ALA A 612 -32.73 4.02 9.26
C ALA A 612 -31.43 3.25 9.13
N GLY A 613 -30.39 3.88 8.63
CA GLY A 613 -29.07 3.25 8.51
C GLY A 613 -28.21 3.84 7.40
N PHE A 614 -27.25 3.06 6.94
CA PHE A 614 -26.23 3.48 6.00
C PHE A 614 -26.54 3.06 4.56
N MET A 615 -26.08 3.88 3.61
CA MET A 615 -26.14 3.60 2.18
C MET A 615 -24.92 4.22 1.48
N PHE A 616 -24.36 3.53 0.48
CA PHE A 616 -23.38 4.12 -0.42
C PHE A 616 -24.09 5.00 -1.45
N LEU A 617 -23.68 6.26 -1.55
CA LEU A 617 -24.35 7.26 -2.39
C LEU A 617 -23.33 8.09 -3.17
N ASN A 618 -23.67 8.47 -4.40
CA ASN A 618 -22.93 9.50 -5.12
C ASN A 618 -23.37 10.87 -4.60
N THR A 619 -22.54 11.53 -3.83
CA THR A 619 -22.85 12.81 -3.14
C THR A 619 -22.50 14.04 -3.99
N GLY A 620 -22.25 13.85 -5.29
CA GLY A 620 -21.85 14.91 -6.21
C GLY A 620 -20.35 15.07 -6.32
N ASP A 621 -19.91 16.24 -6.73
CA ASP A 621 -18.51 16.54 -6.99
C ASP A 621 -17.82 17.13 -5.75
N SER A 622 -16.55 16.80 -5.58
CA SER A 622 -15.76 17.28 -4.44
C SER A 622 -14.34 17.65 -4.85
N ARG A 623 -13.70 18.44 -4.00
CA ARG A 623 -12.33 18.94 -4.20
C ARG A 623 -11.54 18.83 -2.92
N VAL A 624 -10.27 18.44 -3.04
CA VAL A 624 -9.30 18.51 -1.95
C VAL A 624 -8.08 19.30 -2.44
N VAL A 625 -7.82 20.42 -1.81
CA VAL A 625 -6.61 21.24 -2.05
C VAL A 625 -5.76 21.19 -0.80
N GLY A 626 -4.44 21.16 -0.94
CA GLY A 626 -3.60 21.09 0.24
C GLY A 626 -2.12 21.20 -0.02
N ILE A 627 -1.37 21.06 1.06
CA ILE A 627 0.08 21.07 1.09
C ILE A 627 0.56 19.85 1.86
N ASP A 628 1.50 19.12 1.28
CA ASP A 628 2.29 18.07 1.92
C ASP A 628 3.71 18.60 2.14
N ALA A 629 4.24 18.47 3.34
CA ALA A 629 5.65 18.70 3.64
C ALA A 629 6.21 17.46 4.38
N SER A 630 7.36 16.96 3.96
CA SER A 630 8.01 15.85 4.64
C SER A 630 9.53 16.04 4.68
N PHE A 631 10.13 15.52 5.74
CA PHE A 631 11.56 15.39 5.90
C PHE A 631 11.91 13.94 6.21
N THR A 632 12.78 13.36 5.39
CA THR A 632 13.37 12.04 5.65
C THR A 632 14.87 12.25 5.74
N GLY A 633 15.47 11.81 6.84
CA GLY A 633 16.88 12.06 7.11
C GLY A 633 17.54 10.97 7.93
N PHE A 634 18.86 10.94 7.79
CA PHE A 634 19.74 10.04 8.50
C PHE A 634 20.99 10.83 8.91
N ALA A 635 21.43 10.68 10.14
CA ALA A 635 22.67 11.32 10.61
C ALA A 635 23.63 10.27 11.15
N GLU A 636 24.90 10.37 10.78
CA GLU A 636 26.00 9.60 11.35
C GLU A 636 26.92 10.53 12.14
N PHE A 637 27.25 10.13 13.36
CA PHE A 637 28.12 10.88 14.25
C PHE A 637 29.47 10.18 14.41
N LYS A 638 30.52 10.94 14.71
CA LYS A 638 31.90 10.42 14.85
C LYS A 638 32.09 9.33 15.91
N ASN A 639 31.14 9.18 16.85
CA ASN A 639 31.15 8.20 17.93
C ASN A 639 30.41 6.90 17.60
N ASP A 640 30.26 6.54 16.32
CA ASP A 640 29.51 5.40 15.84
C ASP A 640 28.02 5.44 16.22
N SER A 641 27.47 6.63 16.41
CA SER A 641 26.05 6.81 16.66
C SER A 641 25.34 7.23 15.38
N LYS A 642 24.08 6.82 15.27
CA LYS A 642 23.21 7.07 14.11
C LYS A 642 21.89 7.67 14.57
N MET A 643 21.29 8.50 13.73
CA MET A 643 19.96 9.04 13.98
C MET A 643 19.12 8.99 12.71
N MET A 644 17.89 8.51 12.81
CA MET A 644 16.94 8.47 11.70
C MET A 644 15.77 9.38 12.01
N PHE A 645 15.26 10.04 10.96
CA PHE A 645 14.12 10.95 11.02
C PHE A 645 13.12 10.62 9.92
N LEU A 646 11.86 10.55 10.27
CA LEU A 646 10.75 10.56 9.34
C LEU A 646 9.69 11.52 9.90
N MET A 647 9.55 12.66 9.27
CA MET A 647 8.67 13.72 9.73
C MET A 647 7.78 14.20 8.59
N GLY A 648 6.56 14.59 8.89
CA GLY A 648 5.69 15.18 7.90
C GLY A 648 4.50 15.90 8.48
N TYR A 649 4.04 16.84 7.69
CA TYR A 649 2.86 17.64 7.92
C TYR A 649 2.01 17.66 6.66
N ASN A 650 0.74 17.42 6.83
CA ASN A 650 -0.25 17.51 5.77
C ASN A 650 -1.38 18.46 6.21
N TYR A 651 -1.67 19.44 5.37
CA TYR A 651 -2.82 20.33 5.49
C TYR A 651 -3.72 20.17 4.28
N ILE A 652 -5.00 19.98 4.51
CA ILE A 652 -6.01 19.80 3.45
C ILE A 652 -7.23 20.67 3.69
N VAL A 653 -7.85 21.10 2.59
CA VAL A 653 -9.15 21.76 2.55
C VAL A 653 -10.07 20.94 1.65
N PRO A 654 -10.74 19.91 2.21
CA PRO A 654 -11.65 19.04 1.46
C PRO A 654 -13.05 19.69 1.43
N ARG A 655 -13.58 19.98 0.23
CA ARG A 655 -14.89 20.64 0.07
C ARG A 655 -15.78 19.91 -0.92
N THR A 656 -17.07 19.91 -0.65
CA THR A 656 -18.06 19.62 -1.70
C THR A 656 -18.14 20.80 -2.68
N LEU A 657 -18.28 20.48 -3.98
CA LEU A 657 -18.50 21.46 -5.04
C LEU A 657 -19.97 21.62 -5.37
N THR A 658 -20.79 20.67 -4.95
CA THR A 658 -22.23 20.59 -5.23
C THR A 658 -23.04 20.38 -3.94
N PRO A 659 -22.97 21.31 -2.96
CA PRO A 659 -23.52 21.08 -1.62
C PRO A 659 -25.04 20.87 -1.60
N ASP A 660 -25.77 21.41 -2.58
CA ASP A 660 -27.23 21.32 -2.70
C ASP A 660 -27.67 20.19 -3.66
N TYR A 661 -26.74 19.41 -4.22
CA TYR A 661 -27.07 18.27 -5.06
C TYR A 661 -27.88 17.24 -4.28
N VAL A 662 -29.10 16.96 -4.73
CA VAL A 662 -29.98 15.97 -4.10
C VAL A 662 -29.54 14.58 -4.54
N TYR A 663 -28.93 13.83 -3.61
CA TYR A 663 -28.42 12.49 -3.89
C TYR A 663 -29.37 11.37 -3.43
N ALA A 664 -30.36 11.69 -2.60
CA ALA A 664 -31.41 10.76 -2.19
C ALA A 664 -32.69 11.50 -1.83
N ILE A 665 -33.80 10.80 -1.90
CA ILE A 665 -35.14 11.26 -1.50
C ILE A 665 -35.73 10.12 -0.68
N ASP A 666 -36.27 10.42 0.52
CA ASP A 666 -36.93 9.43 1.38
C ASP A 666 -38.40 9.19 0.97
N SER A 667 -39.07 8.25 1.67
CA SER A 667 -40.48 7.94 1.46
C SER A 667 -41.42 9.13 1.72
N ASN A 668 -40.97 10.11 2.54
CA ASN A 668 -41.72 11.32 2.87
C ASN A 668 -41.39 12.50 1.96
N GLN A 669 -40.70 12.25 0.80
CA GLN A 669 -40.29 13.26 -0.16
C GLN A 669 -39.25 14.27 0.37
N ARG A 670 -38.56 13.97 1.49
CA ARG A 670 -37.46 14.81 1.99
C ARG A 670 -36.25 14.59 1.13
N GLN A 671 -35.66 15.70 0.70
CA GLN A 671 -34.46 15.70 -0.15
C GLN A 671 -33.18 15.70 0.70
N PHE A 672 -32.31 14.77 0.45
CA PHE A 672 -31.01 14.68 1.09
C PHE A 672 -29.94 15.27 0.18
N SER A 673 -29.26 16.29 0.66
CA SER A 673 -28.08 16.92 0.05
C SER A 673 -26.95 16.97 1.08
N TYR A 674 -25.78 17.37 0.63
CA TYR A 674 -24.65 17.54 1.55
C TYR A 674 -24.97 18.59 2.64
N ASN A 675 -25.60 19.70 2.24
CA ASN A 675 -26.03 20.77 3.16
C ASN A 675 -27.06 20.28 4.19
N SER A 676 -28.09 19.52 3.77
CA SER A 676 -29.16 19.08 4.67
C SER A 676 -28.75 17.97 5.65
N THR A 677 -27.63 17.26 5.38
CA THR A 677 -27.17 16.12 6.19
C THR A 677 -25.88 16.39 6.95
N SER A 678 -25.27 17.57 6.82
CA SER A 678 -24.04 17.94 7.50
C SER A 678 -24.32 18.56 8.87
N LEU A 679 -23.55 18.16 9.88
CA LEU A 679 -23.56 18.79 11.21
C LEU A 679 -23.12 20.28 11.13
N ASP A 680 -22.12 20.57 10.32
CA ASP A 680 -21.67 21.93 9.98
C ASP A 680 -21.58 22.08 8.46
N ASN A 681 -22.53 22.77 7.87
CA ASN A 681 -22.57 23.06 6.42
C ASN A 681 -21.97 24.43 6.05
N SER A 682 -21.52 25.24 7.02
CA SER A 682 -21.14 26.65 6.82
C SER A 682 -19.97 26.85 5.84
N GLN A 683 -19.05 25.87 5.74
CA GLN A 683 -17.85 25.94 4.89
C GLN A 683 -17.84 24.88 3.77
N GLY A 684 -18.85 24.03 3.69
CA GLY A 684 -18.89 22.92 2.73
C GLY A 684 -17.76 21.89 2.91
N ILE A 685 -17.19 21.76 4.10
CA ILE A 685 -16.14 20.80 4.39
C ILE A 685 -16.68 19.38 4.33
N LEU A 686 -15.96 18.47 3.67
CA LEU A 686 -16.33 17.07 3.58
C LEU A 686 -16.32 16.40 4.96
N LYS A 687 -17.27 15.48 5.18
CA LYS A 687 -17.45 14.75 6.44
C LYS A 687 -16.27 13.79 6.71
N TYR A 688 -15.97 13.56 8.00
CA TYR A 688 -14.98 12.57 8.46
C TYR A 688 -13.55 12.78 7.92
N ARG A 689 -13.08 14.05 7.80
CA ARG A 689 -11.72 14.40 7.38
C ARG A 689 -10.99 15.18 8.47
N PHE A 690 -9.68 14.90 8.59
CA PHE A 690 -8.76 15.66 9.43
C PHE A 690 -8.07 16.72 8.59
N LEU A 691 -8.27 18.00 8.90
CA LEU A 691 -7.68 19.08 8.13
C LEU A 691 -6.15 19.20 8.33
N HIS A 692 -5.68 18.93 9.54
CA HIS A 692 -4.27 18.94 9.89
C HIS A 692 -3.84 17.57 10.40
N ASN A 693 -2.72 17.09 9.88
CA ASN A 693 -2.10 15.84 10.27
C ASN A 693 -0.60 16.04 10.41
N VAL A 694 -0.03 15.69 11.56
CA VAL A 694 1.41 15.71 11.81
C VAL A 694 1.86 14.30 12.18
N LYS A 695 2.97 13.85 11.62
CA LYS A 695 3.61 12.58 11.98
C LYS A 695 5.10 12.80 12.10
N LEU A 696 5.63 12.45 13.26
CA LEU A 696 7.03 12.62 13.61
C LEU A 696 7.55 11.28 14.12
N ASP A 697 8.68 10.85 13.63
CA ASP A 697 9.41 9.70 14.14
C ASP A 697 10.90 10.01 14.15
N CYS A 698 11.53 9.69 15.25
CA CYS A 698 12.95 9.88 15.44
C CYS A 698 13.52 8.67 16.21
N GLU A 699 14.65 8.15 15.76
CA GLU A 699 15.36 7.08 16.42
C GLU A 699 16.86 7.37 16.48
N TYR A 700 17.44 7.34 17.67
CA TYR A 700 18.86 7.46 17.94
C TYR A 700 19.43 6.10 18.30
N THR A 701 20.49 5.68 17.62
CA THR A 701 21.20 4.43 17.87
C THR A 701 22.65 4.72 18.28
N TRP A 702 23.04 4.27 19.45
CA TRP A 702 24.38 4.43 20.00
C TRP A 702 25.21 3.16 19.81
N LYS A 703 26.32 3.27 19.06
CA LYS A 703 27.29 2.20 18.80
C LYS A 703 26.67 0.88 18.34
N ASP A 704 25.59 0.96 17.58
CA ASP A 704 24.79 -0.18 17.14
C ASP A 704 24.29 -1.10 18.29
N LYS A 705 24.40 -0.66 19.55
CA LYS A 705 24.01 -1.42 20.74
C LYS A 705 22.70 -0.97 21.36
N LEU A 706 22.52 0.31 21.56
CA LEU A 706 21.34 0.88 22.22
C LEU A 706 20.61 1.79 21.23
N SER A 707 19.33 1.52 20.98
CA SER A 707 18.48 2.43 20.21
C SER A 707 17.36 2.97 21.09
N VAL A 708 17.11 4.28 21.00
CA VAL A 708 15.99 4.96 21.65
C VAL A 708 15.22 5.70 20.58
N GLY A 709 13.93 5.44 20.49
CA GLY A 709 13.05 6.08 19.51
C GLY A 709 11.79 6.65 20.13
N ALA A 710 11.29 7.70 19.52
CA ALA A 710 10.02 8.31 19.86
C ALA A 710 9.23 8.66 18.59
N SER A 711 7.92 8.51 18.66
CA SER A 711 7.00 8.95 17.61
C SER A 711 5.91 9.83 18.21
N ALA A 712 5.45 10.81 17.42
CA ALA A 712 4.30 11.64 17.75
C ALA A 712 3.36 11.73 16.56
N LYS A 713 2.08 11.57 16.79
CA LYS A 713 1.01 11.74 15.78
C LYS A 713 0.03 12.80 16.27
N TYR A 714 -0.36 13.68 15.40
CA TYR A 714 -1.42 14.65 15.64
C TYR A 714 -2.50 14.55 14.57
N PHE A 715 -3.73 14.46 15.00
CA PHE A 715 -4.91 14.55 14.17
C PHE A 715 -5.75 15.73 14.65
N SER A 716 -6.11 16.67 13.77
CA SER A 716 -7.06 17.72 14.10
C SER A 716 -8.43 17.12 14.44
N LYS A 717 -9.32 17.90 15.03
CA LYS A 717 -10.71 17.45 15.16
C LYS A 717 -11.32 17.19 13.77
N ILE A 718 -12.30 16.31 13.71
CA ILE A 718 -13.22 16.21 12.58
C ILE A 718 -14.10 17.46 12.60
N VAL A 719 -14.12 18.23 11.49
CA VAL A 719 -14.85 19.49 11.43
C VAL A 719 -16.32 19.23 11.10
N ASN A 720 -16.61 18.25 10.23
CA ASN A 720 -17.96 17.94 9.78
C ASN A 720 -18.23 16.43 9.78
N MET A 721 -19.47 16.07 10.14
CA MET A 721 -19.97 14.69 10.16
C MET A 721 -21.46 14.68 9.79
N ASP A 722 -22.09 13.51 9.79
CA ASP A 722 -23.51 13.39 9.59
C ASP A 722 -24.30 14.00 10.78
N ALA A 723 -25.22 14.93 10.49
CA ALA A 723 -26.05 15.59 11.49
C ALA A 723 -26.90 14.59 12.28
N ILE A 724 -27.35 13.53 11.63
CA ILE A 724 -28.18 12.47 12.23
C ILE A 724 -27.50 11.80 13.45
N ILE A 725 -26.20 11.86 13.61
CA ILE A 725 -25.52 11.34 14.81
C ILE A 725 -25.95 12.11 16.03
N LYS A 726 -26.04 13.45 15.92
CA LYS A 726 -26.56 14.33 16.97
C LYS A 726 -28.07 14.12 17.19
N ASP A 727 -28.85 14.09 16.09
CA ASP A 727 -30.30 13.90 16.15
C ASP A 727 -30.67 12.55 16.80
N PHE A 728 -29.87 11.51 16.51
CA PHE A 728 -30.05 10.18 17.11
C PHE A 728 -29.69 10.17 18.59
N GLU A 729 -28.65 10.86 19.02
CA GLU A 729 -28.27 10.99 20.43
C GLU A 729 -29.40 11.73 21.22
N GLU A 730 -29.91 12.84 20.69
CA GLU A 730 -31.05 13.54 21.28
C GLU A 730 -32.29 12.62 21.40
N PHE A 731 -32.56 11.82 20.35
CA PHE A 731 -33.65 10.85 20.37
C PHE A 731 -33.43 9.73 21.41
N THR A 732 -32.22 9.18 21.53
CA THR A 732 -31.93 8.09 22.48
C THR A 732 -32.00 8.57 23.94
N THR A 733 -31.68 9.85 24.19
CA THR A 733 -31.79 10.45 25.54
C THR A 733 -33.26 10.47 26.03
N ASP A 734 -34.22 10.63 25.11
CA ASP A 734 -35.65 10.70 25.45
C ASP A 734 -36.32 9.30 25.51
N VAL A 735 -35.60 8.23 25.08
CA VAL A 735 -36.16 6.87 25.02
C VAL A 735 -35.47 5.96 26.03
N GLU A 736 -36.10 5.68 27.14
CA GLU A 736 -35.58 4.90 28.27
C GLU A 736 -35.01 3.51 27.88
N VAL A 737 -35.43 2.97 26.74
CA VAL A 737 -35.02 1.66 26.20
C VAL A 737 -33.68 1.71 25.45
N LEU A 738 -33.30 2.89 24.93
CA LEU A 738 -32.06 3.08 24.17
C LEU A 738 -31.02 3.70 25.11
N GLN A 739 -29.81 3.13 25.11
CA GLN A 739 -28.72 3.72 25.87
C GLN A 739 -28.18 4.94 25.13
N ASP A 740 -28.01 6.04 25.87
CA ASP A 740 -27.40 7.26 25.38
C ASP A 740 -25.95 7.03 25.00
N LEU A 741 -25.61 7.25 23.73
CA LEU A 741 -24.28 7.07 23.18
C LEU A 741 -23.26 8.12 23.65
N GLN A 742 -23.74 9.31 24.06
CA GLN A 742 -22.95 10.44 24.57
C GLN A 742 -21.75 10.82 23.67
N TYR A 743 -21.90 10.66 22.36
CA TYR A 743 -20.83 10.96 21.42
C TYR A 743 -20.55 12.47 21.32
N MET A 744 -21.57 13.31 21.38
CA MET A 744 -21.38 14.75 21.22
C MET A 744 -20.57 15.36 22.37
N ASP A 745 -20.69 14.83 23.57
CA ASP A 745 -19.88 15.25 24.73
C ASP A 745 -18.43 14.84 24.55
N PHE A 746 -18.18 13.59 24.11
CA PHE A 746 -16.83 13.14 23.76
C PHE A 746 -16.23 14.00 22.65
N PHE A 747 -16.97 14.26 21.57
CA PHE A 747 -16.54 15.06 20.44
C PHE A 747 -16.17 16.50 20.84
N ASN A 748 -17.02 17.15 21.68
CA ASN A 748 -16.79 18.50 22.17
C ASN A 748 -15.58 18.59 23.12
N SER A 749 -15.33 17.55 23.92
CA SER A 749 -14.16 17.48 24.81
C SER A 749 -12.85 17.37 24.06
N HIS A 750 -12.87 16.88 22.82
CA HIS A 750 -11.68 16.69 21.95
C HIS A 750 -11.52 17.76 20.86
N ARG A 751 -12.09 18.95 21.05
CA ARG A 751 -12.13 20.07 20.08
C ARG A 751 -10.76 20.57 19.58
N PHE A 752 -9.66 20.29 20.28
CA PHE A 752 -8.29 20.66 19.88
C PHE A 752 -7.55 19.56 19.12
N GLY A 753 -8.23 18.45 18.78
CA GLY A 753 -7.61 17.28 18.18
C GLY A 753 -6.84 16.42 19.18
N ASN A 754 -6.06 15.46 18.65
CA ASN A 754 -5.42 14.43 19.45
C ASN A 754 -3.95 14.31 19.15
N TRP A 755 -3.09 14.45 20.19
CA TRP A 755 -1.69 14.07 20.16
C TRP A 755 -1.51 12.69 20.77
N ILE A 756 -0.90 11.79 20.04
CA ILE A 756 -0.57 10.43 20.46
C ILE A 756 0.95 10.27 20.42
N PHE A 757 1.54 9.78 21.51
CA PHE A 757 2.99 9.60 21.64
C PHE A 757 3.31 8.12 21.85
N ASP A 758 4.31 7.62 21.11
CA ASP A 758 4.88 6.29 21.28
C ASP A 758 6.37 6.42 21.60
N ALA A 759 6.92 5.49 22.38
CA ALA A 759 8.33 5.43 22.69
C ALA A 759 8.83 4.00 22.60
N ARG A 760 10.10 3.84 22.26
CA ARG A 760 10.74 2.54 22.16
C ARG A 760 12.20 2.60 22.59
N VAL A 761 12.64 1.53 23.25
CA VAL A 761 14.05 1.32 23.61
C VAL A 761 14.41 -0.07 23.18
N SER A 762 15.52 -0.24 22.49
CA SER A 762 15.99 -1.56 22.11
C SER A 762 17.49 -1.70 22.35
N PHE A 763 17.88 -2.92 22.74
CA PHE A 763 19.25 -3.27 23.04
C PHE A 763 19.70 -4.49 22.23
N ASN A 764 20.76 -4.33 21.44
CA ASN A 764 21.41 -5.41 20.74
C ASN A 764 22.41 -6.08 21.70
N LEU A 765 22.07 -7.28 22.19
CA LEU A 765 22.95 -8.08 23.05
C LEU A 765 24.22 -8.49 22.29
N ASN A 766 24.04 -8.81 21.00
CA ASN A 766 25.06 -9.04 19.97
C ASN A 766 24.42 -8.93 18.59
N ASP A 767 25.15 -9.27 17.53
CA ASP A 767 24.68 -9.19 16.13
C ASP A 767 23.45 -10.06 15.85
N SER A 768 23.22 -11.12 16.64
CA SER A 768 22.14 -12.07 16.46
C SER A 768 20.95 -11.85 17.39
N HIS A 769 21.11 -11.16 18.51
CA HIS A 769 20.12 -11.09 19.57
C HIS A 769 19.76 -9.64 19.91
N LYS A 770 18.49 -9.27 19.77
CA LYS A 770 17.96 -7.94 20.10
C LYS A 770 16.78 -8.07 21.05
N LEU A 771 16.74 -7.24 22.07
CA LEU A 771 15.59 -7.06 22.98
C LEU A 771 15.06 -5.63 22.82
N ALA A 772 13.73 -5.47 22.79
CA ALA A 772 13.10 -4.17 22.72
C ALA A 772 11.92 -4.05 23.69
N LEU A 773 11.77 -2.86 24.27
CA LEU A 773 10.60 -2.42 25.04
C LEU A 773 9.90 -1.33 24.23
N ILE A 774 8.59 -1.48 24.01
CA ILE A 774 7.81 -0.59 23.16
C ILE A 774 6.56 -0.18 23.92
N GLY A 775 6.34 1.13 24.04
CA GLY A 775 5.12 1.74 24.58
C GLY A 775 4.40 2.49 23.48
N SER A 776 3.14 2.15 23.22
CA SER A 776 2.27 2.90 22.31
C SER A 776 1.22 3.67 23.13
N ASN A 777 0.84 4.87 22.65
CA ASN A 777 -0.04 5.78 23.38
C ASN A 777 0.43 5.97 24.85
N ILE A 778 1.71 6.33 25.05
CA ILE A 778 2.36 6.36 26.36
C ILE A 778 1.67 7.31 27.37
N LEU A 779 1.00 8.36 26.88
CA LEU A 779 0.22 9.28 27.68
C LEU A 779 -1.17 8.74 28.01
N ASN A 780 -1.51 7.54 27.54
CA ASN A 780 -2.78 6.85 27.77
C ASN A 780 -4.01 7.70 27.41
N ARG A 781 -3.92 8.45 26.30
CA ARG A 781 -5.00 9.31 25.87
C ARG A 781 -6.15 8.47 25.31
N SER A 782 -7.36 8.76 25.76
CA SER A 782 -8.61 8.29 25.13
C SER A 782 -8.85 9.15 23.88
N TYR A 783 -8.93 8.53 22.70
CA TYR A 783 -9.12 9.24 21.43
C TYR A 783 -9.89 8.37 20.44
N SER A 784 -10.54 9.04 19.50
CA SER A 784 -11.33 8.43 18.44
C SER A 784 -10.92 9.01 17.09
N LEU A 785 -10.81 8.17 16.07
CA LEU A 785 -10.54 8.59 14.69
C LEU A 785 -11.81 8.65 13.84
N ARG A 786 -12.91 8.07 14.32
CA ARG A 786 -14.24 8.16 13.73
C ARG A 786 -15.33 8.13 14.82
N PRO A 787 -16.55 8.54 14.53
CA PRO A 787 -17.64 8.46 15.51
C PRO A 787 -17.81 7.06 16.13
N LEU A 788 -18.10 7.04 17.41
CA LEU A 788 -18.49 5.87 18.21
C LEU A 788 -17.44 4.74 18.33
N LYS A 789 -16.18 4.97 17.95
CA LYS A 789 -15.11 3.98 18.14
C LYS A 789 -13.95 4.57 18.91
N ILE A 790 -13.64 4.00 20.06
CA ILE A 790 -12.44 4.34 20.82
C ILE A 790 -11.23 3.60 20.29
N GLU A 791 -10.07 4.26 20.23
CA GLU A 791 -8.81 3.66 19.88
C GLU A 791 -8.11 3.04 21.11
N PRO A 792 -7.10 2.16 20.91
CA PRO A 792 -6.46 1.43 22.00
C PRO A 792 -5.92 2.34 23.12
N PRO A 793 -6.12 1.99 24.38
CA PRO A 793 -5.42 2.63 25.50
C PRO A 793 -3.92 2.32 25.40
N ARG A 794 -3.09 2.86 26.31
CA ARG A 794 -1.66 2.60 26.35
C ARG A 794 -1.38 1.09 26.31
N THR A 795 -0.47 0.68 25.39
CA THR A 795 0.08 -0.67 25.37
C THR A 795 1.56 -0.66 25.73
N ILE A 796 2.00 -1.68 26.45
CA ILE A 796 3.41 -1.92 26.77
C ILE A 796 3.76 -3.31 26.27
N SER A 797 4.81 -3.42 25.44
CA SER A 797 5.21 -4.68 24.81
C SER A 797 6.71 -4.90 24.93
N ILE A 798 7.10 -6.15 25.12
CA ILE A 798 8.48 -6.61 25.05
C ILE A 798 8.62 -7.47 23.79
N GLN A 799 9.70 -7.25 23.05
CA GLN A 799 10.01 -7.98 21.82
C GLN A 799 11.42 -8.53 21.89
N TYR A 800 11.57 -9.82 21.55
CA TYR A 800 12.86 -10.46 21.36
C TYR A 800 13.00 -10.85 19.88
N THR A 801 14.15 -10.48 19.29
CA THR A 801 14.47 -10.82 17.89
C THR A 801 15.77 -11.61 17.83
N TYR A 802 15.73 -12.76 17.19
CA TYR A 802 16.89 -13.57 16.82
C TYR A 802 17.13 -13.49 15.31
N LYS A 803 18.37 -13.14 14.93
CA LYS A 803 18.81 -13.09 13.53
C LYS A 803 20.03 -13.98 13.36
N LEU A 804 20.00 -14.86 12.39
CA LEU A 804 21.13 -15.68 11.98
C LEU A 804 21.41 -15.41 10.50
N GLU A 805 22.59 -14.87 10.22
CA GLU A 805 23.10 -14.71 8.87
C GLU A 805 24.23 -15.71 8.64
N GLY A 806 24.05 -16.58 7.64
CA GLY A 806 25.07 -17.56 7.27
C GLY A 806 26.25 -16.90 6.54
N LYS A 807 27.35 -17.63 6.40
CA LYS A 807 28.46 -17.22 5.55
C LYS A 807 28.04 -17.34 4.09
N SER A 808 28.50 -16.40 3.26
CA SER A 808 28.38 -16.54 1.79
C SER A 808 29.09 -17.84 1.34
N LYS A 809 28.36 -18.71 0.64
CA LYS A 809 28.92 -19.90 -0.01
C LYS A 809 29.58 -19.52 -1.33
#